data_3dd22daadc71bd87406b123907865fa3
#
_entry.id   3dd22daadc71bd87406b123907865fa3
#
_cell.length_a   1.000
_cell.length_b   1.000
_cell.length_c   1.000
_cell.angle_alpha   90.00
_cell.angle_beta   90.00
_cell.angle_gamma   90.00
#
_symmetry.space_group_name_H-M   'P 1'
#
loop_
_entity.id
_entity.type
_entity.pdbx_description
1 polymer ?
#
loop_
_entity_poly.entity_id
_entity_poly.type
_entity_poly.pdbx_seq_one_letter_code
_entity_poly.pdbx_strand_id
1 'polypeptide(L)'
;MAQTFVYNSGTPKETNSGTIHLEFGLFFDGTLNNKDNTDLRLKMLNREDLKILPSDNVNTVTQKEELIRKRRERFENDELTNADKWHLGLDFKDIKTLEQTLEKEKQAGSEVPEILKEIVGYYNADERSWLDKQGVDNSLMNDYTNVARMWKCCDKDYRIYIEGIGTLDKQKDISAGFQFGSGDTGIRGKVRRGCEELAKKIKLYLPVKINGIIKVTLDVFGFSRGAAAARNFLYEVNVSNKREEDTKLDKRFERTGKRPYDERSENYYNEYAYFYYDKDKVRVNIDFFDEGKWPKYGYLGYYLLKEKVPPEVLDRIRLEIRFVGIYDTVSSYEEFGNISGLDLLEKGIQHSKKSFFEDDVEQLQLNNIGAFEKAVHFTAMDEHRENFALTHFSKEMLIKPNCIEKVFPGVHCDIGGAYETGIEYVDEIEIDYDITNIINHMYLDLFQQYLILEHWYREEQLDQSFDKMYYKLSGTRFLRKEYSYIPLHFMEEFFNDILGNSYANVISKNVVTDYPISDPQDKILIKAKERLRKYVFRDKSKEEKDIEEEKEWRFISDREIENKYNQIRDEVLMERTQRALKEMSKKEKKGGKQQMEERLVVRDRFDKNIYFPPEKQTREREINAEIYSRNSVFEEQKILRILRNKYLHWSANRDWFGMQPAPGRKRKEY
;
A
#
# COMPACT_ATOMS: atom_id res chain seq x y z
N MET A 1 26.55 -9.32 38.32
CA MET A 1 26.38 -9.47 36.86
C MET A 1 25.03 -8.89 36.52
N ALA A 2 24.98 -7.81 35.75
CA ALA A 2 23.72 -7.25 35.31
C ALA A 2 23.13 -8.23 34.25
N GLN A 3 21.96 -8.80 34.56
CA GLN A 3 21.22 -9.58 33.59
C GLN A 3 20.72 -8.61 32.50
N THR A 4 21.24 -8.75 31.28
CA THR A 4 20.77 -8.04 30.13
C THR A 4 19.53 -8.78 29.62
N PHE A 5 18.35 -8.24 29.87
CA PHE A 5 17.12 -8.76 29.29
C PHE A 5 17.02 -8.32 27.85
N VAL A 6 16.60 -9.22 26.97
CA VAL A 6 16.40 -8.95 25.55
C VAL A 6 15.05 -8.25 25.39
N TYR A 7 15.05 -7.03 24.88
CA TYR A 7 13.89 -6.13 24.85
C TYR A 7 12.72 -6.60 24.01
N ASN A 8 13.00 -7.23 22.92
CA ASN A 8 12.03 -7.60 21.92
C ASN A 8 11.35 -8.93 22.18
N SER A 9 11.70 -9.63 23.21
CA SER A 9 10.87 -10.73 23.71
C SER A 9 9.59 -10.22 24.42
N GLY A 10 9.35 -8.88 24.42
CA GLY A 10 8.27 -8.27 25.20
C GLY A 10 8.49 -8.37 26.71
N THR A 11 9.63 -8.89 27.14
CA THR A 11 9.96 -8.98 28.57
C THR A 11 10.26 -7.59 29.12
N PRO A 12 9.68 -7.24 30.28
CA PRO A 12 9.94 -5.94 30.91
C PRO A 12 11.41 -5.83 31.31
N LYS A 13 12.06 -4.74 30.95
CA LYS A 13 13.40 -4.43 31.42
C LYS A 13 13.28 -3.56 32.63
N GLU A 14 13.72 -4.10 33.79
CA GLU A 14 13.92 -3.29 34.99
C GLU A 14 15.22 -2.51 34.84
N THR A 15 15.14 -1.18 34.93
CA THR A 15 16.30 -0.32 35.10
C THR A 15 16.54 -0.07 36.56
N ASN A 16 17.76 0.34 36.95
CA ASN A 16 18.10 0.69 38.34
C ASN A 16 17.22 1.82 38.91
N SER A 17 16.41 2.50 38.10
CA SER A 17 15.46 3.54 38.48
C SER A 17 14.05 3.02 38.78
N GLY A 18 13.81 1.72 38.76
CA GLY A 18 12.47 1.13 38.90
C GLY A 18 11.55 1.38 37.71
N THR A 19 12.07 1.78 36.57
CA THR A 19 11.29 1.97 35.31
C THR A 19 11.21 0.68 34.51
N ILE A 20 10.01 0.30 34.14
CA ILE A 20 9.74 -0.82 33.23
C ILE A 20 9.63 -0.26 31.82
N HIS A 21 10.35 -0.86 30.85
CA HIS A 21 10.30 -0.46 29.46
C HIS A 21 9.66 -1.57 28.63
N LEU A 22 8.60 -1.23 27.90
CA LEU A 22 7.92 -2.09 26.95
C LEU A 22 7.96 -1.43 25.57
N GLU A 23 8.15 -2.22 24.51
CA GLU A 23 8.20 -1.73 23.14
C GLU A 23 7.27 -2.58 22.27
N PHE A 24 6.40 -1.91 21.48
CA PHE A 24 5.46 -2.59 20.59
C PHE A 24 5.33 -1.87 19.27
N GLY A 25 5.16 -2.65 18.20
CA GLY A 25 4.82 -2.18 16.87
C GLY A 25 3.38 -2.53 16.51
N LEU A 26 2.59 -1.55 16.09
CA LEU A 26 1.24 -1.72 15.58
C LEU A 26 1.24 -1.56 14.07
N PHE A 27 0.63 -2.52 13.37
CA PHE A 27 0.66 -2.62 11.91
C PHE A 27 -0.78 -2.64 11.38
N PHE A 28 -1.28 -1.46 10.97
CA PHE A 28 -2.63 -1.27 10.43
C PHE A 28 -2.64 -1.51 8.92
N ASP A 29 -3.19 -2.61 8.47
CA ASP A 29 -3.18 -2.96 7.06
C ASP A 29 -4.22 -2.20 6.24
N GLY A 30 -3.98 -2.14 4.92
CA GLY A 30 -4.84 -1.43 3.98
C GLY A 30 -6.18 -2.15 3.75
N THR A 31 -7.13 -1.43 3.18
CA THR A 31 -8.47 -1.95 2.86
C THR A 31 -8.39 -3.23 2.03
N LEU A 32 -9.21 -4.22 2.40
CA LEU A 32 -9.23 -5.54 1.76
C LEU A 32 -7.86 -6.23 1.72
N ASN A 33 -6.99 -5.93 2.69
CA ASN A 33 -5.73 -6.63 2.86
C ASN A 33 -5.73 -7.36 4.20
N ASN A 34 -5.43 -8.64 4.15
CA ASN A 34 -5.36 -9.49 5.34
C ASN A 34 -4.29 -10.55 5.13
N LYS A 35 -3.20 -10.47 5.91
CA LYS A 35 -2.07 -11.40 5.79
C LYS A 35 -2.48 -12.87 5.98
N ASP A 36 -3.46 -13.16 6.83
CA ASP A 36 -3.91 -14.52 7.10
C ASP A 36 -4.69 -15.09 5.91
N ASN A 37 -5.44 -14.24 5.20
CA ASN A 37 -6.13 -14.60 3.96
C ASN A 37 -5.11 -14.76 2.81
N THR A 38 -4.11 -13.89 2.73
CA THR A 38 -2.97 -14.05 1.80
C THR A 38 -2.18 -15.33 2.09
N ASP A 39 -1.88 -15.63 3.37
CA ASP A 39 -1.20 -16.88 3.77
C ASP A 39 -2.01 -18.12 3.35
N LEU A 40 -3.34 -18.06 3.51
CA LEU A 40 -4.25 -19.11 3.09
C LEU A 40 -4.18 -19.34 1.58
N ARG A 41 -4.26 -18.28 0.77
CA ARG A 41 -4.12 -18.35 -0.68
C ARG A 41 -2.76 -18.91 -1.11
N LEU A 42 -1.67 -18.42 -0.52
CA LEU A 42 -0.32 -18.87 -0.87
C LEU A 42 -0.09 -20.34 -0.52
N LYS A 43 -0.64 -20.84 0.60
CA LYS A 43 -0.62 -22.27 0.92
C LYS A 43 -1.34 -23.08 -0.16
N MET A 44 -2.48 -22.57 -0.63
CA MET A 44 -3.22 -23.20 -1.72
C MET A 44 -2.44 -23.20 -3.03
N LEU A 45 -1.83 -22.07 -3.41
CA LEU A 45 -1.04 -21.95 -4.64
C LEU A 45 0.20 -22.85 -4.61
N ASN A 46 0.87 -22.92 -3.46
CA ASN A 46 2.08 -23.71 -3.28
C ASN A 46 1.81 -25.21 -3.18
N ARG A 47 0.56 -25.63 -3.05
CA ARG A 47 0.13 -27.01 -2.85
C ARG A 47 1.19 -27.86 -2.15
N GLU A 48 1.07 -28.04 -0.85
CA GLU A 48 2.04 -28.84 -0.09
C GLU A 48 2.18 -30.28 -0.64
N ASP A 49 1.11 -30.80 -1.26
CA ASP A 49 1.09 -32.08 -1.97
C ASP A 49 2.01 -32.12 -3.22
N LEU A 50 2.28 -30.98 -3.86
CA LEU A 50 3.22 -30.88 -4.98
C LEU A 50 4.62 -30.42 -4.53
N LYS A 51 4.81 -30.05 -3.27
CA LYS A 51 6.11 -29.67 -2.74
C LYS A 51 7.03 -30.89 -2.71
N ILE A 52 8.18 -30.78 -3.35
CA ILE A 52 9.21 -31.82 -3.32
C ILE A 52 9.80 -31.82 -1.91
N LEU A 53 9.66 -32.96 -1.23
CA LEU A 53 10.17 -33.14 0.12
C LEU A 53 11.47 -33.97 0.09
N PRO A 54 12.37 -33.79 1.07
CA PRO A 54 13.57 -34.64 1.18
C PRO A 54 13.27 -36.15 1.34
N SER A 55 12.04 -36.47 1.77
CA SER A 55 11.56 -37.85 1.92
C SER A 55 10.96 -38.44 0.65
N ASP A 56 10.75 -37.64 -0.40
CA ASP A 56 10.16 -38.14 -1.65
C ASP A 56 11.13 -39.07 -2.37
N ASN A 57 10.62 -40.18 -2.89
CA ASN A 57 11.39 -41.03 -3.77
C ASN A 57 11.45 -40.47 -5.20
N VAL A 58 12.37 -40.97 -6.02
CA VAL A 58 12.61 -40.46 -7.37
C VAL A 58 11.35 -40.44 -8.24
N ASN A 59 10.48 -41.45 -8.14
CA ASN A 59 9.24 -41.51 -8.92
C ASN A 59 8.25 -40.43 -8.47
N THR A 60 8.14 -40.23 -7.17
CA THR A 60 7.28 -39.17 -6.61
C THR A 60 7.76 -37.76 -7.02
N VAL A 61 9.07 -37.52 -6.98
CA VAL A 61 9.69 -36.28 -7.44
C VAL A 61 9.36 -36.05 -8.91
N THR A 62 9.60 -37.04 -9.78
CA THR A 62 9.32 -36.93 -11.21
C THR A 62 7.84 -36.64 -11.51
N GLN A 63 6.92 -37.30 -10.77
CA GLN A 63 5.48 -37.04 -10.93
C GLN A 63 5.10 -35.60 -10.50
N LYS A 64 5.62 -35.11 -9.38
CA LYS A 64 5.39 -33.76 -8.90
C LYS A 64 5.96 -32.71 -9.88
N GLU A 65 7.18 -32.92 -10.37
CA GLU A 65 7.81 -32.05 -11.36
C GLU A 65 7.00 -32.00 -12.67
N GLU A 66 6.52 -33.14 -13.14
CA GLU A 66 5.71 -33.21 -14.36
C GLU A 66 4.35 -32.49 -14.19
N LEU A 67 3.70 -32.63 -13.04
CA LEU A 67 2.45 -31.93 -12.72
C LEU A 67 2.68 -30.42 -12.67
N ILE A 68 3.76 -29.96 -12.04
CA ILE A 68 4.15 -28.55 -11.97
C ILE A 68 4.42 -28.01 -13.38
N ARG A 69 5.18 -28.78 -14.20
CA ARG A 69 5.50 -28.41 -15.59
C ARG A 69 4.25 -28.26 -16.44
N LYS A 70 3.36 -29.28 -16.44
CA LYS A 70 2.10 -29.26 -17.21
C LYS A 70 1.19 -28.10 -16.80
N ARG A 71 1.17 -27.73 -15.51
CA ARG A 71 0.40 -26.58 -15.05
C ARG A 71 0.99 -25.26 -15.56
N ARG A 72 2.32 -25.13 -15.53
CA ARG A 72 3.01 -23.95 -16.09
C ARG A 72 2.79 -23.81 -17.59
N GLU A 73 2.91 -24.90 -18.34
CA GLU A 73 2.66 -24.92 -19.81
C GLU A 73 1.22 -24.49 -20.12
N ARG A 74 0.23 -24.99 -19.38
CA ARG A 74 -1.17 -24.55 -19.56
C ARG A 74 -1.37 -23.07 -19.23
N PHE A 75 -0.69 -22.58 -18.22
CA PHE A 75 -0.71 -21.16 -17.90
C PHE A 75 -0.12 -20.29 -19.03
N GLU A 76 1.03 -20.71 -19.57
CA GLU A 76 1.71 -20.00 -20.66
C GLU A 76 0.91 -20.04 -21.98
N ASN A 77 0.12 -21.07 -22.20
CA ASN A 77 -0.70 -21.26 -23.39
C ASN A 77 -2.15 -20.76 -23.26
N ASP A 78 -2.51 -20.17 -22.15
CA ASP A 78 -3.90 -19.74 -21.81
C ASP A 78 -4.93 -20.88 -21.83
N GLU A 79 -4.48 -22.12 -21.67
CA GLU A 79 -5.28 -23.36 -21.67
C GLU A 79 -5.65 -23.81 -20.25
N LEU A 80 -5.77 -22.86 -19.32
CA LEU A 80 -6.07 -23.21 -17.93
C LEU A 80 -7.50 -23.71 -17.76
N THR A 81 -7.64 -24.87 -17.12
CA THR A 81 -8.94 -25.34 -16.65
C THR A 81 -9.40 -24.47 -15.47
N ASN A 82 -10.71 -24.50 -15.16
CA ASN A 82 -11.24 -23.81 -13.97
C ASN A 82 -10.55 -24.26 -12.68
N ALA A 83 -10.18 -25.54 -12.59
CA ALA A 83 -9.41 -26.06 -11.46
C ALA A 83 -7.98 -25.47 -11.41
N ASP A 84 -7.33 -25.33 -12.55
CA ASP A 84 -6.00 -24.71 -12.61
C ASP A 84 -6.06 -23.22 -12.24
N LYS A 85 -7.03 -22.49 -12.79
CA LYS A 85 -7.28 -21.06 -12.46
C LYS A 85 -7.49 -20.89 -10.96
N TRP A 86 -8.30 -21.76 -10.38
CA TRP A 86 -8.54 -21.75 -8.96
C TRP A 86 -7.29 -22.05 -8.14
N HIS A 87 -6.52 -23.07 -8.50
CA HIS A 87 -5.25 -23.40 -7.85
C HIS A 87 -4.21 -22.28 -7.97
N LEU A 88 -4.28 -21.47 -9.02
CA LEU A 88 -3.42 -20.31 -9.23
C LEU A 88 -3.99 -19.03 -8.61
N GLY A 89 -5.19 -19.07 -8.01
CA GLY A 89 -5.86 -17.91 -7.44
C GLY A 89 -6.42 -16.94 -8.49
N LEU A 90 -6.56 -17.39 -9.76
CA LEU A 90 -6.98 -16.54 -10.87
C LEU A 90 -8.50 -16.42 -11.01
N ASP A 91 -9.27 -17.31 -10.39
CA ASP A 91 -10.73 -17.29 -10.48
C ASP A 91 -11.40 -17.81 -9.22
N PHE A 92 -11.68 -16.89 -8.30
CA PHE A 92 -12.52 -17.14 -7.13
C PHE A 92 -13.98 -16.74 -7.32
N LYS A 93 -14.36 -16.33 -8.53
CA LYS A 93 -15.70 -15.81 -8.82
C LYS A 93 -16.77 -16.90 -8.82
N ASP A 94 -16.39 -18.16 -9.07
CA ASP A 94 -17.32 -19.28 -9.19
C ASP A 94 -17.14 -20.35 -8.10
N ILE A 95 -17.73 -20.10 -6.95
CA ILE A 95 -17.79 -21.07 -5.84
C ILE A 95 -18.49 -22.38 -6.22
N LYS A 96 -19.50 -22.31 -7.09
CA LYS A 96 -20.21 -23.55 -7.51
C LYS A 96 -19.26 -24.47 -8.25
N THR A 97 -18.41 -23.92 -9.10
CA THR A 97 -17.38 -24.70 -9.80
C THR A 97 -16.37 -25.30 -8.80
N LEU A 98 -16.03 -24.54 -7.77
CA LEU A 98 -15.15 -25.01 -6.71
C LEU A 98 -15.77 -26.16 -5.91
N GLU A 99 -17.00 -26.00 -5.47
CA GLU A 99 -17.76 -27.03 -4.76
C GLU A 99 -17.92 -28.30 -5.61
N GLN A 100 -18.24 -28.14 -6.90
CA GLN A 100 -18.33 -29.27 -7.85
C GLN A 100 -16.97 -29.96 -8.03
N THR A 101 -15.89 -29.24 -8.06
CA THR A 101 -14.53 -29.79 -8.17
C THR A 101 -14.19 -30.58 -6.91
N LEU A 102 -14.47 -30.05 -5.72
CA LEU A 102 -14.28 -30.74 -4.45
C LEU A 102 -15.11 -32.01 -4.34
N GLU A 103 -16.36 -31.95 -4.80
CA GLU A 103 -17.25 -33.12 -4.82
C GLU A 103 -16.73 -34.22 -5.75
N LYS A 104 -16.24 -33.85 -6.94
CA LYS A 104 -15.60 -34.79 -7.89
C LYS A 104 -14.33 -35.41 -7.31
N GLU A 105 -13.47 -34.62 -6.64
CA GLU A 105 -12.27 -35.13 -6.00
C GLU A 105 -12.61 -36.10 -4.86
N LYS A 106 -13.63 -35.81 -4.04
CA LYS A 106 -14.16 -36.75 -3.03
C LYS A 106 -14.67 -38.03 -3.64
N GLN A 107 -15.47 -37.95 -4.71
CA GLN A 107 -16.00 -39.12 -5.41
C GLN A 107 -14.89 -39.98 -6.06
N ALA A 108 -13.79 -39.36 -6.47
CA ALA A 108 -12.62 -40.02 -6.98
C ALA A 108 -11.75 -40.69 -5.88
N GLY A 109 -12.15 -40.57 -4.61
CA GLY A 109 -11.39 -41.12 -3.48
C GLY A 109 -10.12 -40.32 -3.14
N SER A 110 -9.98 -39.14 -3.69
CA SER A 110 -8.87 -38.23 -3.36
C SER A 110 -9.10 -37.61 -1.98
N GLU A 111 -8.08 -37.61 -1.13
CA GLU A 111 -8.12 -36.91 0.14
C GLU A 111 -8.15 -35.39 -0.15
N VAL A 112 -9.28 -34.74 0.18
CA VAL A 112 -9.44 -33.30 -0.06
C VAL A 112 -8.56 -32.55 0.92
N PRO A 113 -7.58 -31.74 0.45
CA PRO A 113 -6.72 -30.95 1.31
C PRO A 113 -7.52 -30.06 2.26
N GLU A 114 -7.11 -29.95 3.51
CA GLU A 114 -7.80 -29.12 4.52
C GLU A 114 -7.92 -27.65 4.08
N ILE A 115 -6.90 -27.17 3.38
CA ILE A 115 -6.87 -25.82 2.81
C ILE A 115 -8.07 -25.56 1.86
N LEU A 116 -8.49 -26.55 1.11
CA LEU A 116 -9.64 -26.43 0.20
C LEU A 116 -10.96 -26.32 0.98
N LYS A 117 -11.06 -27.06 2.08
CA LYS A 117 -12.22 -26.95 2.99
C LYS A 117 -12.28 -25.59 3.67
N GLU A 118 -11.14 -25.06 4.11
CA GLU A 118 -11.04 -23.70 4.67
C GLU A 118 -11.47 -22.64 3.66
N ILE A 119 -11.07 -22.76 2.38
CA ILE A 119 -11.45 -21.82 1.32
C ILE A 119 -12.94 -21.91 1.00
N VAL A 120 -13.50 -23.11 0.87
CA VAL A 120 -14.95 -23.28 0.70
C VAL A 120 -15.69 -22.73 1.90
N GLY A 121 -15.19 -22.93 3.11
CA GLY A 121 -15.73 -22.33 4.32
C GLY A 121 -15.70 -20.81 4.28
N TYR A 122 -14.62 -20.20 3.78
CA TYR A 122 -14.51 -18.75 3.59
C TYR A 122 -15.55 -18.20 2.61
N TYR A 123 -15.74 -18.88 1.48
CA TYR A 123 -16.71 -18.49 0.46
C TYR A 123 -18.12 -19.03 0.71
N ASN A 124 -18.30 -19.81 1.77
CA ASN A 124 -19.57 -20.45 2.02
C ASN A 124 -20.65 -19.40 2.27
N ALA A 125 -21.30 -19.53 1.43
CA ALA A 125 -22.25 -19.74 0.58
C ALA A 125 -23.53 -18.91 0.53
N ASP A 126 -24.25 -18.73 1.53
CA ASP A 126 -25.58 -18.16 1.43
C ASP A 126 -25.61 -16.61 1.40
N GLU A 127 -24.47 -15.97 1.64
CA GLU A 127 -24.38 -14.51 1.73
C GLU A 127 -23.13 -13.94 1.03
N ARG A 128 -22.97 -14.17 -0.25
CA ARG A 128 -22.03 -13.36 -1.03
C ARG A 128 -22.46 -11.89 -0.94
N SER A 129 -21.54 -11.01 -0.54
CA SER A 129 -21.80 -9.58 -0.58
C SER A 129 -22.13 -9.16 -2.02
N TRP A 130 -22.83 -8.06 -2.17
CA TRP A 130 -23.10 -7.49 -3.49
C TRP A 130 -21.81 -7.22 -4.26
N LEU A 131 -20.74 -6.83 -3.57
CA LEU A 131 -19.42 -6.58 -4.14
C LEU A 131 -18.77 -7.84 -4.72
N ASP A 132 -18.85 -8.98 -4.01
CA ASP A 132 -18.33 -10.26 -4.53
C ASP A 132 -19.07 -10.67 -5.81
N LYS A 133 -20.38 -10.38 -5.90
CA LYS A 133 -21.18 -10.61 -7.11
C LYS A 133 -20.77 -9.72 -8.28
N GLN A 134 -20.27 -8.52 -8.00
CA GLN A 134 -19.74 -7.58 -8.99
C GLN A 134 -18.29 -7.93 -9.42
N GLY A 135 -17.68 -8.94 -8.81
CA GLY A 135 -16.34 -9.37 -9.14
C GLY A 135 -15.24 -8.47 -8.60
N VAL A 136 -15.52 -7.71 -7.53
CA VAL A 136 -14.50 -6.94 -6.82
C VAL A 136 -13.57 -7.89 -6.10
N ASP A 137 -12.25 -7.67 -6.22
CA ASP A 137 -11.24 -8.44 -5.53
C ASP A 137 -11.47 -8.37 -4.02
N ASN A 138 -11.37 -9.53 -3.38
CA ASN A 138 -11.44 -9.64 -1.94
C ASN A 138 -10.05 -9.84 -1.33
N SER A 139 -9.98 -9.86 0.00
CA SER A 139 -8.72 -9.95 0.72
C SER A 139 -7.89 -11.22 0.45
N LEU A 140 -8.50 -12.27 -0.14
CA LEU A 140 -7.77 -13.46 -0.57
C LEU A 140 -6.95 -13.23 -1.84
N MET A 141 -7.37 -12.32 -2.72
CA MET A 141 -6.74 -12.07 -4.02
C MET A 141 -5.49 -11.20 -3.91
N ASN A 142 -5.35 -10.45 -2.83
CA ASN A 142 -4.23 -9.54 -2.64
C ASN A 142 -2.97 -10.25 -2.12
N ASP A 143 -1.79 -9.78 -2.57
CA ASP A 143 -0.50 -10.13 -1.94
C ASP A 143 -0.30 -9.35 -0.63
N TYR A 144 0.78 -9.63 0.07
CA TYR A 144 1.15 -8.86 1.25
C TYR A 144 1.42 -7.39 0.93
N THR A 145 0.87 -6.52 1.75
CA THR A 145 1.25 -5.11 1.78
C THR A 145 2.65 -4.93 2.38
N ASN A 146 3.23 -3.76 2.21
CA ASN A 146 4.47 -3.39 2.87
C ASN A 146 4.33 -3.33 4.40
N VAL A 147 3.12 -3.07 4.90
CA VAL A 147 2.78 -3.17 6.33
C VAL A 147 2.88 -4.62 6.81
N ALA A 148 2.25 -5.56 6.09
CA ALA A 148 2.30 -6.98 6.42
C ALA A 148 3.72 -7.55 6.26
N ARG A 149 4.47 -7.12 5.23
CA ARG A 149 5.87 -7.52 5.01
C ARG A 149 6.77 -7.06 6.15
N MET A 150 6.67 -5.80 6.58
CA MET A 150 7.40 -5.27 7.72
C MET A 150 7.04 -6.02 9.00
N TRP A 151 5.74 -6.26 9.25
CA TRP A 151 5.27 -7.07 10.37
C TRP A 151 5.91 -8.47 10.37
N LYS A 152 5.99 -9.14 9.22
CA LYS A 152 6.61 -10.48 9.10
C LYS A 152 8.10 -10.48 9.47
N CYS A 153 8.78 -9.36 9.27
CA CYS A 153 10.19 -9.20 9.62
C CYS A 153 10.42 -8.85 11.09
N CYS A 154 9.43 -8.34 11.79
CA CYS A 154 9.54 -7.99 13.21
C CYS A 154 9.41 -9.20 14.13
N ASP A 155 9.98 -9.09 15.34
CA ASP A 155 9.87 -10.10 16.38
C ASP A 155 8.40 -10.31 16.80
N LYS A 156 8.05 -11.56 17.13
CA LYS A 156 6.67 -11.97 17.48
C LYS A 156 6.16 -11.27 18.75
N ASP A 157 7.04 -11.01 19.71
CA ASP A 157 6.67 -10.41 20.99
C ASP A 157 6.52 -8.89 20.88
N TYR A 158 7.15 -8.30 19.87
CA TYR A 158 7.04 -6.87 19.56
C TYR A 158 5.80 -6.54 18.71
N ARG A 159 5.50 -7.32 17.69
CA ARG A 159 4.54 -6.98 16.61
C ARG A 159 3.08 -7.25 16.97
N ILE A 160 2.19 -6.32 16.63
CA ILE A 160 0.73 -6.43 16.69
C ILE A 160 0.18 -6.13 15.31
N TYR A 161 -0.54 -7.08 14.69
CA TYR A 161 -1.14 -6.88 13.39
C TYR A 161 -2.62 -6.56 13.52
N ILE A 162 -3.06 -5.56 12.79
CA ILE A 162 -4.46 -5.19 12.67
C ILE A 162 -4.83 -5.34 11.18
N GLU A 163 -5.70 -6.29 10.92
CA GLU A 163 -6.17 -6.62 9.60
C GLU A 163 -6.87 -5.43 8.92
N GLY A 164 -6.84 -5.39 7.59
CA GLY A 164 -7.34 -4.27 6.79
C GLY A 164 -8.83 -4.00 6.96
N ILE A 165 -9.22 -2.77 6.66
CA ILE A 165 -10.60 -2.32 6.74
C ILE A 165 -11.49 -3.18 5.83
N GLY A 166 -12.63 -3.63 6.36
CA GLY A 166 -13.57 -4.52 5.67
C GLY A 166 -13.22 -6.00 5.76
N THR A 167 -12.11 -6.40 6.39
CA THR A 167 -11.69 -7.81 6.48
C THR A 167 -11.76 -8.38 7.89
N LEU A 168 -11.90 -9.70 7.97
CA LEU A 168 -11.73 -10.50 9.17
C LEU A 168 -10.85 -11.71 8.83
N ASP A 169 -10.10 -12.22 9.83
CA ASP A 169 -9.20 -13.35 9.64
C ASP A 169 -9.98 -14.60 9.24
N LYS A 170 -9.64 -15.18 8.08
CA LYS A 170 -10.23 -16.39 7.52
C LYS A 170 -11.78 -16.35 7.43
N GLN A 171 -12.33 -15.17 7.27
CA GLN A 171 -13.75 -14.94 7.15
C GLN A 171 -14.05 -14.08 5.92
N LYS A 172 -15.32 -14.03 5.55
CA LYS A 172 -15.82 -13.21 4.46
C LYS A 172 -15.63 -11.73 4.76
N ASP A 173 -15.25 -10.96 3.75
CA ASP A 173 -15.13 -9.52 3.82
C ASP A 173 -16.48 -8.84 4.06
N ILE A 174 -16.49 -7.79 4.87
CA ILE A 174 -17.71 -7.07 5.27
C ILE A 174 -17.85 -5.80 4.45
N SER A 175 -18.92 -5.76 3.62
CA SER A 175 -19.18 -4.66 2.69
C SER A 175 -19.28 -3.29 3.36
N ALA A 176 -19.93 -3.19 4.52
CA ALA A 176 -20.10 -1.93 5.24
C ALA A 176 -18.74 -1.32 5.65
N GLY A 177 -17.82 -2.14 6.17
CA GLY A 177 -16.48 -1.70 6.49
C GLY A 177 -15.71 -1.24 5.25
N PHE A 178 -15.80 -2.01 4.17
CA PHE A 178 -15.13 -1.69 2.91
C PHE A 178 -15.67 -0.43 2.24
N GLN A 179 -17.00 -0.32 2.08
CA GLN A 179 -17.63 0.78 1.34
C GLN A 179 -17.53 2.11 2.08
N PHE A 180 -17.83 2.09 3.38
CA PHE A 180 -18.02 3.32 4.16
C PHE A 180 -16.93 3.55 5.22
N GLY A 181 -16.02 2.60 5.42
CA GLY A 181 -14.99 2.69 6.46
C GLY A 181 -15.55 2.63 7.89
N SER A 182 -16.85 2.29 8.06
CA SER A 182 -17.60 2.34 9.32
C SER A 182 -17.88 0.96 9.92
N GLY A 183 -18.45 0.91 11.12
CA GLY A 183 -18.75 -0.32 11.86
C GLY A 183 -17.50 -0.98 12.45
N ASP A 184 -17.66 -2.22 12.93
CA ASP A 184 -16.59 -2.96 13.65
C ASP A 184 -15.36 -3.26 12.79
N THR A 185 -15.52 -3.37 11.47
CA THR A 185 -14.44 -3.59 10.51
C THR A 185 -13.98 -2.30 9.81
N GLY A 186 -14.59 -1.16 10.13
CA GLY A 186 -14.22 0.15 9.62
C GLY A 186 -13.00 0.75 10.34
N ILE A 187 -12.63 1.99 9.99
CA ILE A 187 -11.45 2.68 10.52
C ILE A 187 -11.48 2.71 12.05
N ARG A 188 -12.55 3.21 12.66
CA ARG A 188 -12.67 3.31 14.13
C ARG A 188 -12.75 1.95 14.82
N GLY A 189 -13.38 0.96 14.20
CA GLY A 189 -13.38 -0.44 14.67
C GLY A 189 -11.97 -1.02 14.71
N LYS A 190 -11.15 -0.79 13.66
CA LYS A 190 -9.74 -1.23 13.64
C LYS A 190 -8.88 -0.48 14.66
N VAL A 191 -9.13 0.80 14.91
CA VAL A 191 -8.47 1.55 15.99
C VAL A 191 -8.76 0.92 17.36
N ARG A 192 -10.03 0.58 17.64
CA ARG A 192 -10.41 -0.14 18.87
C ARG A 192 -9.72 -1.50 18.98
N ARG A 193 -9.70 -2.25 17.89
CA ARG A 193 -8.99 -3.53 17.79
C ARG A 193 -7.50 -3.37 18.13
N GLY A 194 -6.84 -2.34 17.57
CA GLY A 194 -5.45 -2.01 17.89
C GLY A 194 -5.24 -1.70 19.38
N CYS A 195 -6.13 -0.92 19.97
CA CYS A 195 -6.09 -0.62 21.41
C CYS A 195 -6.31 -1.88 22.27
N GLU A 196 -7.26 -2.75 21.87
CA GLU A 196 -7.54 -3.99 22.61
C GLU A 196 -6.35 -4.95 22.57
N GLU A 197 -5.76 -5.20 21.40
CA GLU A 197 -4.60 -6.09 21.26
C GLU A 197 -3.36 -5.53 21.97
N LEU A 198 -3.15 -4.22 21.89
CA LEU A 198 -2.07 -3.56 22.64
C LEU A 198 -2.29 -3.70 24.15
N ALA A 199 -3.52 -3.50 24.65
CA ALA A 199 -3.83 -3.65 26.08
C ALA A 199 -3.56 -5.08 26.57
N LYS A 200 -3.99 -6.10 25.81
CA LYS A 200 -3.68 -7.51 26.10
C LYS A 200 -2.18 -7.76 26.17
N LYS A 201 -1.43 -7.21 25.23
CA LYS A 201 0.02 -7.37 25.17
C LYS A 201 0.72 -6.65 26.32
N ILE A 202 0.36 -5.42 26.61
CA ILE A 202 0.86 -4.69 27.78
C ILE A 202 0.60 -5.51 29.06
N LYS A 203 -0.66 -5.99 29.23
CA LYS A 203 -1.02 -6.79 30.41
C LYS A 203 -0.18 -8.05 30.55
N LEU A 204 0.12 -8.73 29.44
CA LEU A 204 0.93 -9.96 29.43
C LEU A 204 2.33 -9.73 29.98
N TYR A 205 2.93 -8.56 29.70
CA TYR A 205 4.31 -8.24 30.06
C TYR A 205 4.45 -7.39 31.31
N LEU A 206 3.33 -7.01 31.97
CA LEU A 206 3.37 -6.33 33.25
C LEU A 206 3.78 -7.30 34.36
N PRO A 207 4.78 -6.97 35.20
CA PRO A 207 5.13 -7.78 36.35
C PRO A 207 4.04 -7.73 37.44
N VAL A 208 4.03 -8.73 38.30
CA VAL A 208 3.04 -8.85 39.40
C VAL A 208 3.13 -7.67 40.39
N LYS A 209 4.32 -7.14 40.64
CA LYS A 209 4.55 -5.98 41.50
C LYS A 209 5.15 -4.84 40.68
N ILE A 210 4.49 -3.70 40.70
CA ILE A 210 4.88 -2.52 39.94
C ILE A 210 5.09 -1.37 40.92
N ASN A 211 6.34 -0.97 41.12
CA ASN A 211 6.71 0.11 42.03
C ASN A 211 7.16 1.39 41.32
N GLY A 212 7.36 1.34 39.96
CA GLY A 212 7.92 2.43 39.19
C GLY A 212 7.04 2.89 38.05
N ILE A 213 7.62 3.70 37.17
CA ILE A 213 7.00 4.15 35.91
C ILE A 213 7.05 3.01 34.88
N ILE A 214 5.99 2.88 34.08
CA ILE A 214 5.92 1.96 32.94
C ILE A 214 6.02 2.82 31.69
N LYS A 215 7.16 2.76 31.02
CA LYS A 215 7.39 3.42 29.75
C LYS A 215 7.00 2.45 28.64
N VAL A 216 6.00 2.81 27.82
CA VAL A 216 5.56 2.04 26.66
C VAL A 216 5.91 2.83 25.41
N THR A 217 6.87 2.31 24.63
CA THR A 217 7.29 2.89 23.36
C THR A 217 6.53 2.21 22.23
N LEU A 218 5.93 3.01 21.36
CA LEU A 218 5.11 2.53 20.24
C LEU A 218 5.72 2.96 18.91
N ASP A 219 5.74 2.02 17.97
CA ASP A 219 5.99 2.26 16.57
C ASP A 219 4.72 1.90 15.77
N VAL A 220 4.27 2.78 14.91
CA VAL A 220 2.96 2.63 14.26
C VAL A 220 3.13 2.67 12.75
N PHE A 221 2.61 1.64 12.08
CA PHE A 221 2.66 1.51 10.62
C PHE A 221 1.26 1.44 10.05
N GLY A 222 1.08 1.96 8.82
CA GLY A 222 -0.22 1.89 8.16
C GLY A 222 -0.16 2.07 6.65
N PHE A 223 -1.15 1.52 5.95
CA PHE A 223 -1.32 1.68 4.51
C PHE A 223 -2.77 2.03 4.17
N SER A 224 -2.99 2.96 3.20
CA SER A 224 -4.33 3.29 2.73
C SER A 224 -5.23 3.81 3.87
N ARG A 225 -6.46 3.29 4.01
CA ARG A 225 -7.32 3.55 5.17
C ARG A 225 -6.75 2.96 6.47
N GLY A 226 -5.85 1.98 6.40
CA GLY A 226 -5.06 1.55 7.54
C GLY A 226 -4.08 2.63 8.01
N ALA A 227 -3.56 3.47 7.11
CA ALA A 227 -2.77 4.64 7.48
C ALA A 227 -3.65 5.71 8.16
N ALA A 228 -4.89 5.90 7.72
CA ALA A 228 -5.85 6.74 8.42
C ALA A 228 -6.19 6.16 9.81
N ALA A 229 -6.37 4.83 9.93
CA ALA A 229 -6.57 4.17 11.22
C ALA A 229 -5.36 4.34 12.14
N ALA A 230 -4.13 4.24 11.62
CA ALA A 230 -2.90 4.48 12.37
C ALA A 230 -2.84 5.93 12.92
N ARG A 231 -3.18 6.93 12.08
CA ARG A 231 -3.23 8.34 12.51
C ARG A 231 -4.35 8.59 13.53
N ASN A 232 -5.55 8.02 13.33
CA ASN A 232 -6.63 8.11 14.30
C ASN A 232 -6.30 7.39 15.62
N PHE A 233 -5.62 6.24 15.57
CA PHE A 233 -5.11 5.56 16.76
C PHE A 233 -4.18 6.48 17.57
N LEU A 234 -3.22 7.13 16.93
CA LEU A 234 -2.30 8.06 17.56
C LEU A 234 -3.05 9.23 18.23
N TYR A 235 -4.07 9.75 17.53
CA TYR A 235 -4.93 10.78 18.11
C TYR A 235 -5.66 10.26 19.36
N GLU A 236 -6.31 9.09 19.31
CA GLU A 236 -7.07 8.54 20.44
C GLU A 236 -6.19 8.26 21.68
N VAL A 237 -4.95 7.80 21.50
CA VAL A 237 -4.05 7.52 22.65
C VAL A 237 -3.32 8.77 23.18
N ASN A 238 -3.21 9.83 22.39
CA ASN A 238 -2.57 11.09 22.79
C ASN A 238 -3.51 12.06 23.52
N VAL A 239 -4.81 11.84 23.39
CA VAL A 239 -5.77 12.74 24.03
C VAL A 239 -5.76 12.56 25.53
N SER A 240 -5.59 13.69 26.22
CA SER A 240 -5.78 13.75 27.65
C SER A 240 -7.22 13.47 28.04
N ASN A 241 -7.43 12.93 29.24
CA ASN A 241 -8.67 12.43 29.84
C ASN A 241 -9.93 13.34 29.80
N LYS A 242 -9.94 14.46 29.07
CA LYS A 242 -10.95 15.50 29.24
C LYS A 242 -11.51 16.03 27.94
N ARG A 243 -12.15 15.16 27.15
CA ARG A 243 -13.03 15.66 26.09
C ARG A 243 -14.47 15.65 26.59
N GLU A 244 -15.04 16.78 26.90
CA GLU A 244 -16.44 16.90 27.32
C GLU A 244 -17.41 16.50 26.18
N GLU A 245 -17.06 16.75 24.94
CA GLU A 245 -17.91 16.47 23.78
C GLU A 245 -17.98 14.99 23.40
N ASP A 246 -16.89 14.23 23.57
CA ASP A 246 -16.80 12.81 23.19
C ASP A 246 -17.38 11.85 24.25
N THR A 247 -17.84 12.35 25.39
CA THR A 247 -18.23 11.54 26.56
C THR A 247 -19.74 11.34 26.71
N LYS A 248 -20.57 11.83 25.80
CA LYS A 248 -22.01 11.56 25.84
C LYS A 248 -22.26 10.09 25.54
N LEU A 249 -22.40 9.31 26.61
CA LEU A 249 -22.83 7.91 26.50
C LEU A 249 -24.35 7.84 26.29
N ASP A 250 -24.77 7.11 25.27
CA ASP A 250 -26.18 6.81 25.03
C ASP A 250 -26.62 5.66 25.94
N LYS A 251 -27.61 5.91 26.80
CA LYS A 251 -28.13 4.94 27.77
C LYS A 251 -29.41 4.30 27.25
N ARG A 252 -29.37 3.00 26.97
CA ARG A 252 -30.51 2.26 26.44
C ARG A 252 -30.98 1.17 27.40
N PHE A 253 -32.29 0.96 27.48
CA PHE A 253 -32.89 -0.12 28.26
C PHE A 253 -33.23 -1.28 27.31
N GLU A 254 -32.43 -2.34 27.39
CA GLU A 254 -32.48 -3.45 26.42
C GLU A 254 -32.51 -4.81 27.13
N ARG A 255 -32.87 -5.86 26.39
CA ARG A 255 -32.81 -7.23 26.88
C ARG A 255 -31.37 -7.65 27.15
N THR A 256 -31.14 -8.29 28.31
CA THR A 256 -29.79 -8.85 28.64
C THR A 256 -29.48 -10.13 27.86
N GLY A 257 -30.44 -10.72 27.19
CA GLY A 257 -30.38 -12.05 26.60
C GLY A 257 -30.59 -13.19 27.59
N LYS A 258 -30.62 -12.90 28.87
CA LYS A 258 -30.91 -13.90 29.90
C LYS A 258 -32.43 -14.10 30.05
N ARG A 259 -32.81 -15.33 30.34
CA ARG A 259 -34.19 -15.73 30.67
C ARG A 259 -34.17 -16.44 32.01
N PRO A 260 -34.13 -15.70 33.13
CA PRO A 260 -34.23 -16.31 34.45
C PRO A 260 -35.65 -16.91 34.64
N TYR A 261 -35.71 -18.01 35.39
CA TYR A 261 -36.91 -18.65 35.82
C TYR A 261 -37.43 -17.98 37.10
N ASP A 262 -38.68 -17.56 37.11
CA ASP A 262 -39.34 -17.05 38.30
C ASP A 262 -40.16 -18.15 38.95
N GLU A 263 -39.77 -18.61 40.12
CA GLU A 263 -40.42 -19.65 40.87
C GLU A 263 -41.86 -19.29 41.31
N ARG A 264 -42.16 -18.00 41.40
CA ARG A 264 -43.52 -17.55 41.83
C ARG A 264 -44.55 -17.58 40.69
N SER A 265 -44.10 -17.23 39.47
CA SER A 265 -44.95 -17.23 38.28
C SER A 265 -44.84 -18.52 37.49
N GLU A 266 -43.93 -19.44 37.87
CA GLU A 266 -43.61 -20.68 37.15
C GLU A 266 -43.27 -20.46 35.67
N ASN A 267 -42.71 -19.30 35.35
CA ASN A 267 -42.40 -18.92 33.96
C ASN A 267 -41.00 -18.29 33.81
N TYR A 268 -40.45 -18.40 32.59
CA TYR A 268 -39.25 -17.66 32.20
C TYR A 268 -39.63 -16.24 31.79
N TYR A 269 -38.94 -15.24 32.32
CA TYR A 269 -39.08 -13.85 31.90
C TYR A 269 -37.84 -13.29 31.21
N ASN A 270 -38.01 -12.30 30.35
CA ASN A 270 -36.86 -11.61 29.74
C ASN A 270 -36.30 -10.60 30.76
N GLU A 271 -35.01 -10.73 31.05
CA GLU A 271 -34.33 -9.77 31.88
C GLU A 271 -33.96 -8.54 31.04
N TYR A 272 -34.13 -7.35 31.60
CA TYR A 272 -33.75 -6.08 30.99
C TYR A 272 -32.78 -5.35 31.90
N ALA A 273 -31.80 -4.65 31.26
CA ALA A 273 -30.84 -3.80 31.95
C ALA A 273 -30.55 -2.53 31.16
N TYR A 274 -29.94 -1.56 31.81
CA TYR A 274 -29.43 -0.41 31.12
C TYR A 274 -28.04 -0.75 30.56
N PHE A 275 -27.86 -0.44 29.26
CA PHE A 275 -26.57 -0.52 28.57
C PHE A 275 -26.14 0.86 28.13
N TYR A 276 -24.84 1.07 28.08
CA TYR A 276 -24.25 2.33 27.68
C TYR A 276 -23.51 2.12 26.36
N TYR A 277 -23.70 3.05 25.46
CA TYR A 277 -23.09 3.07 24.13
C TYR A 277 -22.32 4.36 23.95
N ASP A 278 -21.14 4.27 23.37
CA ASP A 278 -20.37 5.46 23.00
C ASP A 278 -20.82 6.07 21.68
N LYS A 279 -20.08 7.09 21.20
CA LYS A 279 -20.38 7.78 19.95
C LYS A 279 -20.36 6.86 18.71
N ASP A 280 -19.56 5.80 18.75
CA ASP A 280 -19.48 4.82 17.65
C ASP A 280 -20.57 3.72 17.78
N LYS A 281 -21.53 3.89 18.68
CA LYS A 281 -22.60 2.92 19.00
C LYS A 281 -22.06 1.57 19.51
N VAL A 282 -20.84 1.55 20.02
CA VAL A 282 -20.24 0.38 20.64
C VAL A 282 -20.63 0.35 22.11
N ARG A 283 -21.10 -0.83 22.57
CA ARG A 283 -21.45 -1.03 23.97
C ARG A 283 -20.21 -0.96 24.85
N VAL A 284 -20.28 -0.12 25.91
CA VAL A 284 -19.19 0.10 26.85
C VAL A 284 -19.62 -0.19 28.29
N ASN A 285 -18.65 -0.56 29.13
CA ASN A 285 -18.89 -0.70 30.57
C ASN A 285 -18.63 0.65 31.25
N ILE A 286 -19.67 1.20 31.87
CA ILE A 286 -19.62 2.50 32.55
C ILE A 286 -18.65 2.52 33.73
N ASP A 287 -18.36 1.38 34.37
CA ASP A 287 -17.46 1.27 35.51
C ASP A 287 -16.00 1.62 35.16
N PHE A 288 -15.66 1.64 33.87
CA PHE A 288 -14.33 2.02 33.37
C PHE A 288 -14.21 3.51 33.02
N PHE A 289 -15.28 4.28 33.25
CA PHE A 289 -15.31 5.72 33.03
C PHE A 289 -15.21 6.46 34.37
N ASP A 290 -14.47 7.55 34.38
CA ASP A 290 -14.35 8.44 35.51
C ASP A 290 -15.27 9.65 35.34
N GLU A 291 -16.33 9.74 36.17
CA GLU A 291 -17.39 10.77 36.03
C GLU A 291 -17.97 10.91 34.62
N GLY A 292 -18.11 9.81 33.91
CA GLY A 292 -18.59 9.79 32.53
C GLY A 292 -17.54 10.17 31.46
N LYS A 293 -16.29 10.31 31.84
CA LYS A 293 -15.16 10.60 30.93
C LYS A 293 -14.34 9.36 30.63
N TRP A 294 -13.78 9.30 29.42
CA TRP A 294 -12.83 8.24 29.05
C TRP A 294 -11.64 8.21 30.03
N PRO A 295 -11.12 7.02 30.36
CA PRO A 295 -9.91 6.89 31.15
C PRO A 295 -8.71 7.46 30.39
N LYS A 296 -7.59 7.64 31.09
CA LYS A 296 -6.33 8.05 30.50
C LYS A 296 -5.98 7.17 29.30
N TYR A 297 -5.56 7.78 28.18
CA TYR A 297 -5.34 7.16 26.87
C TYR A 297 -6.61 6.67 26.15
N GLY A 298 -7.78 7.17 26.48
CA GLY A 298 -9.01 6.94 25.73
C GLY A 298 -9.35 5.44 25.59
N TYR A 299 -9.48 4.95 24.34
CA TYR A 299 -9.78 3.55 24.08
C TYR A 299 -8.75 2.58 24.66
N LEU A 300 -7.46 2.91 24.58
CA LEU A 300 -6.41 2.06 25.14
C LEU A 300 -6.57 1.92 26.66
N GLY A 301 -6.82 3.02 27.36
CA GLY A 301 -7.07 3.01 28.82
C GLY A 301 -8.29 2.17 29.18
N TYR A 302 -9.38 2.30 28.41
CA TYR A 302 -10.58 1.48 28.60
C TYR A 302 -10.27 -0.01 28.48
N TYR A 303 -9.54 -0.43 27.44
CA TYR A 303 -9.17 -1.84 27.26
C TYR A 303 -8.17 -2.32 28.30
N LEU A 304 -7.25 -1.48 28.77
CA LEU A 304 -6.37 -1.82 29.90
C LEU A 304 -7.17 -2.12 31.17
N LEU A 305 -8.18 -1.30 31.50
CA LEU A 305 -9.10 -1.56 32.63
C LEU A 305 -9.92 -2.82 32.41
N LYS A 306 -10.39 -3.06 31.18
CA LYS A 306 -11.12 -4.29 30.80
C LYS A 306 -10.24 -5.54 30.99
N GLU A 307 -8.93 -5.45 30.68
CA GLU A 307 -7.92 -6.49 30.94
C GLU A 307 -7.47 -6.55 32.42
N LYS A 308 -8.20 -5.87 33.31
CA LYS A 308 -7.94 -5.85 34.76
C LYS A 308 -6.57 -5.26 35.13
N VAL A 309 -6.07 -4.29 34.37
CA VAL A 309 -4.97 -3.44 34.79
C VAL A 309 -5.53 -2.45 35.81
N PRO A 310 -4.99 -2.41 37.07
CA PRO A 310 -5.52 -1.49 38.06
C PRO A 310 -5.36 -0.02 37.65
N PRO A 311 -6.30 0.88 38.06
CA PRO A 311 -6.21 2.31 37.74
C PRO A 311 -4.90 2.96 38.17
N GLU A 312 -4.37 2.61 39.32
CA GLU A 312 -3.08 3.11 39.83
C GLU A 312 -1.89 2.65 38.97
N VAL A 313 -2.00 1.53 38.29
CA VAL A 313 -0.99 1.05 37.31
C VAL A 313 -1.15 1.81 36.00
N LEU A 314 -2.39 2.02 35.52
CA LEU A 314 -2.67 2.84 34.36
C LEU A 314 -2.08 4.25 34.49
N ASP A 315 -2.17 4.86 35.69
CA ASP A 315 -1.59 6.17 35.97
C ASP A 315 -0.07 6.21 35.86
N ARG A 316 0.59 5.09 36.07
CA ARG A 316 2.05 4.95 35.95
C ARG A 316 2.54 4.73 34.54
N ILE A 317 1.65 4.38 33.61
CA ILE A 317 1.99 4.21 32.18
C ILE A 317 2.32 5.56 31.57
N ARG A 318 3.40 5.59 30.79
CA ARG A 318 3.83 6.71 29.92
C ARG A 318 4.00 6.17 28.52
N LEU A 319 3.18 6.67 27.58
CA LEU A 319 3.27 6.34 26.17
C LEU A 319 4.26 7.28 25.49
N GLU A 320 5.11 6.72 24.65
CA GLU A 320 5.99 7.46 23.76
C GLU A 320 5.84 6.91 22.35
N ILE A 321 5.59 7.77 21.38
CA ILE A 321 5.53 7.41 19.97
C ILE A 321 6.91 7.64 19.38
N ARG A 322 7.60 6.55 19.05
CA ARG A 322 8.95 6.60 18.48
C ARG A 322 8.89 6.77 16.97
N PHE A 323 8.17 5.89 16.27
CA PHE A 323 8.12 5.90 14.83
C PHE A 323 6.68 5.84 14.28
N VAL A 324 6.43 6.61 13.21
CA VAL A 324 5.19 6.57 12.44
C VAL A 324 5.57 6.36 10.98
N GLY A 325 5.33 5.16 10.43
CA GLY A 325 5.64 4.80 9.05
C GLY A 325 4.37 4.49 8.24
N ILE A 326 3.97 5.39 7.35
CA ILE A 326 2.70 5.23 6.64
C ILE A 326 2.88 5.33 5.12
N TYR A 327 1.99 4.63 4.40
CA TYR A 327 1.97 4.57 2.96
C TYR A 327 0.61 5.07 2.45
N ASP A 328 0.63 6.05 1.58
CA ASP A 328 -0.46 6.59 0.76
C ASP A 328 -1.81 6.64 1.48
N THR A 329 -1.91 7.53 2.47
CA THR A 329 -3.07 7.67 3.36
C THR A 329 -4.32 8.05 2.59
N VAL A 330 -5.38 7.25 2.74
CA VAL A 330 -6.72 7.51 2.23
C VAL A 330 -7.69 7.63 3.41
N SER A 331 -8.46 8.71 3.47
CA SER A 331 -9.31 9.03 4.62
C SER A 331 -10.81 8.84 4.36
N SER A 332 -11.19 8.15 3.28
CA SER A 332 -12.60 7.90 2.97
C SER A 332 -13.30 7.16 4.12
N TYR A 333 -14.17 7.87 4.82
CA TYR A 333 -14.97 7.39 5.94
C TYR A 333 -16.35 8.02 5.88
N GLU A 334 -17.40 7.23 6.07
CA GLU A 334 -18.78 7.71 6.23
C GLU A 334 -19.40 7.09 7.47
N GLU A 335 -19.90 7.93 8.36
CA GLU A 335 -20.56 7.44 9.58
C GLU A 335 -21.95 6.90 9.26
N PHE A 336 -22.16 5.60 9.46
CA PHE A 336 -23.46 4.94 9.34
C PHE A 336 -24.40 5.40 10.46
N GLY A 337 -24.92 6.62 10.35
CA GLY A 337 -25.65 7.24 11.44
C GLY A 337 -27.16 7.28 11.30
N ASN A 338 -27.72 7.46 10.11
CA ASN A 338 -29.17 7.73 9.95
C ASN A 338 -29.73 7.38 8.57
N ILE A 339 -29.21 6.39 7.88
CA ILE A 339 -29.74 6.06 6.56
C ILE A 339 -30.75 4.91 6.69
N SER A 340 -32.04 5.21 6.55
CA SER A 340 -33.08 4.20 6.31
C SER A 340 -32.88 3.62 4.90
N GLY A 341 -33.30 2.37 4.65
CA GLY A 341 -33.16 1.76 3.32
C GLY A 341 -33.85 2.55 2.19
N LEU A 342 -34.75 3.47 2.51
CA LEU A 342 -35.39 4.42 1.60
C LEU A 342 -34.45 5.60 1.26
N ASP A 343 -33.65 6.09 2.23
CA ASP A 343 -32.67 7.15 2.01
C ASP A 343 -31.52 6.67 1.11
N LEU A 344 -31.17 5.38 1.16
CA LEU A 344 -30.18 4.76 0.24
C LEU A 344 -30.66 4.81 -1.22
N LEU A 345 -31.94 4.58 -1.46
CA LEU A 345 -32.53 4.68 -2.80
C LEU A 345 -32.65 6.15 -3.28
N GLU A 346 -33.08 7.04 -2.41
CA GLU A 346 -33.24 8.46 -2.73
C GLU A 346 -31.89 9.19 -2.87
N LYS A 347 -30.93 8.91 -1.99
CA LYS A 347 -29.56 9.40 -2.09
C LYS A 347 -28.79 8.73 -3.22
N GLY A 348 -29.04 7.46 -3.54
CA GLY A 348 -28.45 6.78 -4.70
C GLY A 348 -28.85 7.45 -6.03
N ILE A 349 -30.05 8.02 -6.12
CA ILE A 349 -30.52 8.77 -7.29
C ILE A 349 -29.98 10.21 -7.30
N GLN A 350 -29.80 10.85 -6.14
CA GLN A 350 -29.24 12.20 -6.03
C GLN A 350 -27.69 12.20 -6.00
N HIS A 351 -27.05 11.13 -5.56
CA HIS A 351 -25.60 11.00 -5.47
C HIS A 351 -24.89 10.52 -6.74
N SER A 352 -25.60 10.31 -7.84
CA SER A 352 -24.93 10.17 -9.15
C SER A 352 -24.07 11.38 -9.53
N LYS A 353 -24.01 12.41 -8.68
CA LYS A 353 -23.18 13.63 -8.82
C LYS A 353 -22.24 13.92 -7.64
N LYS A 354 -22.25 13.14 -6.56
CA LYS A 354 -21.29 13.28 -5.45
C LYS A 354 -20.71 11.90 -5.11
N SER A 355 -19.39 11.85 -4.89
CA SER A 355 -18.68 10.67 -4.43
C SER A 355 -19.33 10.12 -3.16
N PHE A 356 -19.52 8.79 -3.08
CA PHE A 356 -19.96 8.11 -1.86
C PHE A 356 -18.86 8.12 -0.76
N PHE A 357 -17.67 8.53 -1.10
CA PHE A 357 -16.51 8.56 -0.22
C PHE A 357 -16.16 10.02 0.03
N GLU A 358 -16.70 10.57 1.12
CA GLU A 358 -16.27 11.89 1.61
C GLU A 358 -14.99 11.73 2.42
N ASP A 359 -14.12 12.73 2.34
CA ASP A 359 -12.87 12.75 3.08
C ASP A 359 -13.10 13.39 4.46
N ASP A 360 -12.91 12.59 5.50
CA ASP A 360 -13.21 12.96 6.89
C ASP A 360 -11.93 13.19 7.72
N VAL A 361 -11.01 13.95 7.18
CA VAL A 361 -9.75 14.32 7.87
C VAL A 361 -10.02 14.94 9.24
N GLU A 362 -11.01 15.84 9.32
CA GLU A 362 -11.38 16.52 10.57
C GLU A 362 -12.09 15.58 11.53
N GLN A 363 -13.06 14.78 11.08
CA GLN A 363 -13.81 13.85 11.91
C GLN A 363 -12.92 12.77 12.54
N LEU A 364 -11.94 12.26 11.78
CA LEU A 364 -10.95 11.30 12.24
C LEU A 364 -9.72 11.96 12.90
N GLN A 365 -9.63 13.29 12.90
CA GLN A 365 -8.53 14.07 13.50
C GLN A 365 -7.14 13.63 13.00
N LEU A 366 -7.02 13.34 11.71
CA LEU A 366 -5.83 12.72 11.12
C LEU A 366 -4.57 13.59 11.20
N ASN A 367 -4.72 14.90 11.36
CA ASN A 367 -3.61 15.85 11.50
C ASN A 367 -3.17 16.07 12.96
N ASN A 368 -3.88 15.47 13.93
CA ASN A 368 -3.59 15.65 15.35
C ASN A 368 -3.03 14.36 15.97
N ILE A 369 -1.90 13.90 15.46
CA ILE A 369 -1.27 12.64 15.89
C ILE A 369 -0.38 12.75 17.14
N GLY A 370 -0.32 13.95 17.76
CA GLY A 370 0.46 14.18 18.97
C GLY A 370 1.97 14.31 18.74
N ALA A 371 2.74 14.06 19.79
CA ALA A 371 4.20 14.08 19.73
C ALA A 371 4.75 12.73 19.27
N PHE A 372 5.75 12.76 18.40
CA PHE A 372 6.46 11.59 17.88
C PHE A 372 7.95 11.92 17.71
N GLU A 373 8.78 10.89 17.71
CA GLU A 373 10.20 11.06 17.48
C GLU A 373 10.51 11.18 15.97
N LYS A 374 9.89 10.34 15.12
CA LYS A 374 10.00 10.42 13.65
C LYS A 374 8.72 9.97 12.96
N ALA A 375 8.30 10.70 11.93
CA ALA A 375 7.18 10.31 11.07
C ALA A 375 7.61 10.31 9.59
N VAL A 376 7.24 9.26 8.85
CA VAL A 376 7.54 9.07 7.43
C VAL A 376 6.27 8.68 6.68
N HIS A 377 5.95 9.41 5.63
CA HIS A 377 4.83 9.15 4.74
C HIS A 377 5.30 9.03 3.29
N PHE A 378 5.06 7.88 2.67
CA PHE A 378 5.32 7.68 1.25
C PHE A 378 4.01 7.68 0.47
N THR A 379 3.93 8.49 -0.59
CA THR A 379 2.71 8.72 -1.36
C THR A 379 2.88 8.33 -2.82
N ALA A 380 1.78 7.98 -3.48
CA ALA A 380 1.73 7.57 -4.88
C ALA A 380 1.54 8.78 -5.80
N MET A 381 2.36 8.90 -6.85
CA MET A 381 2.30 9.99 -7.82
C MET A 381 1.22 9.79 -8.88
N ASP A 382 1.06 8.56 -9.35
CA ASP A 382 0.25 8.23 -10.53
C ASP A 382 -1.14 7.68 -10.16
N GLU A 383 -1.53 7.68 -8.86
CA GLU A 383 -2.88 7.29 -8.46
C GLU A 383 -3.90 8.29 -8.99
N HIS A 384 -4.94 7.77 -9.66
CA HIS A 384 -5.91 8.61 -10.35
C HIS A 384 -7.37 8.17 -10.16
N ARG A 385 -7.65 7.27 -9.21
CA ARG A 385 -9.02 6.89 -8.83
C ARG A 385 -9.68 7.98 -7.99
N GLU A 386 -10.98 8.21 -8.26
CA GLU A 386 -11.76 9.27 -7.57
C GLU A 386 -11.83 9.04 -6.06
N ASN A 387 -12.01 7.79 -5.63
CA ASN A 387 -12.23 7.43 -4.23
C ASN A 387 -10.93 7.19 -3.43
N PHE A 388 -9.78 7.52 -4.01
CA PHE A 388 -8.47 7.36 -3.39
C PHE A 388 -7.81 8.73 -3.13
N ALA A 389 -8.61 9.68 -2.60
CA ALA A 389 -8.10 10.99 -2.24
C ALA A 389 -6.94 10.87 -1.23
N LEU A 390 -5.85 11.58 -1.50
CA LEU A 390 -4.65 11.56 -0.66
C LEU A 390 -4.81 12.51 0.52
N THR A 391 -4.51 12.03 1.72
CA THR A 391 -4.41 12.86 2.92
C THR A 391 -2.96 13.07 3.30
N HIS A 392 -2.43 14.23 3.00
CA HIS A 392 -1.08 14.65 3.36
C HIS A 392 -0.86 14.80 4.87
N PHE A 393 0.37 14.85 5.32
CA PHE A 393 0.66 15.47 6.59
C PHE A 393 0.36 16.97 6.54
N SER A 394 -0.12 17.56 7.63
CA SER A 394 -0.39 19.01 7.66
C SER A 394 0.89 19.81 7.42
N LYS A 395 0.72 21.04 6.90
CA LYS A 395 1.85 21.95 6.67
C LYS A 395 2.67 22.19 7.94
N GLU A 396 2.00 22.27 9.09
CA GLU A 396 2.62 22.45 10.41
C GLU A 396 3.46 21.24 10.82
N MET A 397 3.08 20.03 10.40
CA MET A 397 3.88 18.83 10.60
C MET A 397 5.09 18.80 9.68
N LEU A 398 4.92 19.11 8.40
CA LEU A 398 5.98 19.06 7.39
C LEU A 398 7.12 20.07 7.61
N ILE A 399 6.88 21.14 8.38
CA ILE A 399 7.93 22.07 8.82
C ILE A 399 8.90 21.40 9.81
N LYS A 400 8.45 20.40 10.55
CA LYS A 400 9.28 19.71 11.55
C LYS A 400 10.34 18.83 10.84
N PRO A 401 11.60 18.87 11.27
CA PRO A 401 12.67 18.11 10.61
C PRO A 401 12.54 16.59 10.75
N ASN A 402 11.77 16.14 11.74
CA ASN A 402 11.48 14.74 12.01
C ASN A 402 10.20 14.22 11.32
N CYS A 403 9.56 15.06 10.49
CA CYS A 403 8.41 14.68 9.67
C CYS A 403 8.82 14.71 8.19
N ILE A 404 8.68 13.58 7.52
CA ILE A 404 9.15 13.37 6.15
C ILE A 404 7.98 12.87 5.31
N GLU A 405 7.72 13.54 4.19
CA GLU A 405 6.79 13.06 3.18
C GLU A 405 7.50 13.03 1.82
N LYS A 406 7.36 11.91 1.11
CA LYS A 406 8.00 11.70 -0.19
C LYS A 406 7.05 11.02 -1.15
N VAL A 407 6.97 11.56 -2.37
CA VAL A 407 6.13 11.03 -3.44
C VAL A 407 6.95 10.14 -4.37
N PHE A 408 6.37 9.01 -4.79
CA PHE A 408 7.01 8.01 -5.63
C PHE A 408 6.21 7.81 -6.92
N PRO A 409 6.88 7.56 -8.07
CA PRO A 409 6.19 7.07 -9.26
C PRO A 409 5.40 5.80 -8.96
N GLY A 410 4.23 5.67 -9.57
CA GLY A 410 3.35 4.51 -9.40
C GLY A 410 2.04 4.86 -8.71
N VAL A 411 1.15 3.88 -8.63
CA VAL A 411 -0.17 3.98 -8.03
C VAL A 411 -0.16 3.47 -6.58
N HIS A 412 -1.28 3.59 -5.91
CA HIS A 412 -1.51 3.27 -4.50
C HIS A 412 -0.80 1.99 -4.00
N CYS A 413 -1.07 0.87 -4.65
CA CYS A 413 -0.49 -0.41 -4.26
C CYS A 413 0.94 -0.63 -4.77
N ASP A 414 1.44 0.15 -5.72
CA ASP A 414 2.87 0.15 -6.06
C ASP A 414 3.72 0.70 -4.90
N ILE A 415 3.12 1.56 -4.08
CA ILE A 415 3.78 2.17 -2.91
C ILE A 415 3.51 1.36 -1.65
N GLY A 416 2.26 0.95 -1.43
CA GLY A 416 1.84 0.21 -0.24
C GLY A 416 1.99 -1.31 -0.31
N GLY A 417 2.28 -1.87 -1.47
CA GLY A 417 2.21 -3.32 -1.74
C GLY A 417 0.78 -3.76 -2.07
N ALA A 418 0.53 -5.06 -2.02
CA ALA A 418 -0.71 -5.77 -2.28
C ALA A 418 -0.86 -6.35 -3.69
N TYR A 419 -0.17 -5.85 -4.70
CA TYR A 419 -0.19 -6.46 -6.03
C TYR A 419 0.68 -7.72 -6.11
N GLU A 420 0.22 -8.70 -6.89
CA GLU A 420 0.97 -9.91 -7.24
C GLU A 420 1.76 -9.70 -8.55
N THR A 421 2.81 -10.52 -8.73
CA THR A 421 3.43 -10.65 -10.06
C THR A 421 2.51 -11.46 -10.96
N GLY A 422 2.11 -10.89 -12.10
CA GLY A 422 1.20 -11.59 -13.00
C GLY A 422 0.69 -10.72 -14.13
N ILE A 423 -0.36 -11.20 -14.78
CA ILE A 423 -1.05 -10.48 -15.83
C ILE A 423 -1.99 -9.45 -15.20
N GLU A 424 -1.76 -8.18 -15.52
CA GLU A 424 -2.73 -7.12 -15.30
C GLU A 424 -3.67 -7.08 -16.51
N TYR A 425 -4.95 -7.27 -16.27
CA TYR A 425 -6.01 -7.06 -17.26
C TYR A 425 -6.95 -5.97 -16.74
N VAL A 426 -7.08 -4.89 -17.50
CA VAL A 426 -8.03 -3.80 -17.23
C VAL A 426 -9.05 -3.78 -18.36
N ASP A 427 -10.28 -4.19 -18.06
CA ASP A 427 -11.33 -4.36 -19.06
C ASP A 427 -11.81 -3.01 -19.62
N GLU A 428 -11.98 -2.01 -18.75
CA GLU A 428 -12.45 -0.68 -19.14
C GLU A 428 -11.49 0.42 -18.66
N ILE A 429 -10.34 0.55 -19.34
CA ILE A 429 -9.44 1.69 -19.10
C ILE A 429 -10.16 3.00 -19.42
N GLU A 430 -10.90 3.01 -20.54
CA GLU A 430 -11.73 4.11 -21.01
C GLU A 430 -12.90 3.59 -21.84
N ILE A 431 -14.00 4.35 -21.86
CA ILE A 431 -15.22 4.01 -22.59
C ILE A 431 -15.75 5.20 -23.38
N ASP A 432 -16.44 4.93 -24.49
CA ASP A 432 -17.14 5.92 -25.31
C ASP A 432 -18.56 5.44 -25.65
N TYR A 433 -19.55 6.23 -25.23
CA TYR A 433 -20.97 5.96 -25.46
C TYR A 433 -21.51 6.52 -26.79
N ASP A 434 -20.70 7.24 -27.57
CA ASP A 434 -21.18 7.84 -28.82
C ASP A 434 -21.25 6.81 -29.96
N ILE A 435 -22.38 6.13 -30.03
CA ILE A 435 -22.67 5.10 -31.04
C ILE A 435 -23.02 5.73 -32.42
N THR A 436 -23.33 7.05 -32.45
CA THR A 436 -23.94 7.67 -33.64
C THR A 436 -22.92 8.21 -34.66
N ASN A 437 -21.67 8.30 -34.23
CA ASN A 437 -20.64 8.96 -35.05
C ASN A 437 -19.50 8.01 -35.39
N ILE A 438 -19.54 7.42 -36.56
CA ILE A 438 -18.44 6.61 -37.18
C ILE A 438 -17.11 7.40 -37.20
N ILE A 439 -17.15 8.73 -36.98
CA ILE A 439 -15.98 9.62 -36.93
C ILE A 439 -15.40 9.72 -35.51
N ASN A 440 -16.09 9.32 -34.45
CA ASN A 440 -15.78 9.65 -33.05
C ASN A 440 -15.15 8.53 -32.23
N HIS A 441 -14.64 7.46 -32.80
CA HIS A 441 -13.60 6.66 -32.10
C HIS A 441 -12.33 7.49 -31.80
N MET A 442 -12.30 8.72 -32.33
CA MET A 442 -11.20 9.65 -32.14
C MET A 442 -10.84 9.88 -30.65
N TYR A 443 -11.84 9.82 -29.75
CA TYR A 443 -11.55 9.96 -28.31
C TYR A 443 -10.78 8.75 -27.75
N LEU A 444 -11.23 7.53 -28.03
CA LEU A 444 -10.51 6.33 -27.61
C LEU A 444 -9.16 6.20 -28.31
N ASP A 445 -9.07 6.54 -29.60
CA ASP A 445 -7.81 6.57 -30.34
C ASP A 445 -6.81 7.55 -29.74
N LEU A 446 -7.26 8.76 -29.39
CA LEU A 446 -6.42 9.76 -28.73
C LEU A 446 -6.00 9.28 -27.34
N PHE A 447 -6.89 8.64 -26.61
CA PHE A 447 -6.57 8.10 -25.29
C PHE A 447 -5.62 6.90 -25.38
N GLN A 448 -5.80 6.02 -26.34
CA GLN A 448 -4.85 4.93 -26.63
C GLN A 448 -3.47 5.50 -26.97
N GLN A 449 -3.40 6.50 -27.85
CA GLN A 449 -2.14 7.18 -28.18
C GLN A 449 -1.50 7.83 -26.94
N TYR A 450 -2.30 8.45 -26.07
CA TYR A 450 -1.83 8.99 -24.79
C TYR A 450 -1.16 7.91 -23.94
N LEU A 451 -1.79 6.74 -23.76
CA LEU A 451 -1.22 5.64 -22.98
C LEU A 451 0.11 5.11 -23.55
N ILE A 452 0.20 5.07 -24.91
CA ILE A 452 1.42 4.66 -25.60
C ILE A 452 2.53 5.71 -25.43
N LEU A 453 2.22 7.00 -25.61
CA LEU A 453 3.17 8.10 -25.48
C LEU A 453 3.67 8.28 -24.04
N GLU A 454 2.81 8.01 -23.06
CA GLU A 454 3.16 8.01 -21.64
C GLU A 454 3.84 6.72 -21.18
N HIS A 455 4.04 5.75 -22.11
CA HIS A 455 4.68 4.45 -21.87
C HIS A 455 3.99 3.56 -20.81
N TRP A 456 2.71 3.76 -20.57
CA TRP A 456 1.92 2.83 -19.73
C TRP A 456 1.70 1.50 -20.44
N TYR A 457 1.32 1.57 -21.71
CA TYR A 457 1.07 0.40 -22.56
C TYR A 457 1.86 0.52 -23.86
N ARG A 458 2.12 -0.61 -24.48
CA ARG A 458 2.53 -0.70 -25.89
C ARG A 458 1.30 -0.91 -26.74
N GLU A 459 1.38 -0.64 -28.04
CA GLU A 459 0.27 -0.75 -28.97
C GLU A 459 -0.36 -2.16 -28.93
N GLU A 460 0.46 -3.20 -28.95
CA GLU A 460 0.03 -4.60 -28.90
C GLU A 460 -0.59 -5.07 -27.56
N GLN A 461 -0.54 -4.24 -26.55
CA GLN A 461 -1.12 -4.51 -25.23
C GLN A 461 -2.52 -3.89 -25.04
N LEU A 462 -2.97 -3.11 -26.01
CA LEU A 462 -4.25 -2.40 -25.99
C LEU A 462 -5.19 -2.94 -27.04
N ASP A 463 -6.47 -3.09 -26.69
CA ASP A 463 -7.52 -3.54 -27.58
C ASP A 463 -8.75 -2.63 -27.46
N GLN A 464 -9.32 -2.27 -28.62
CA GLN A 464 -10.59 -1.55 -28.69
C GLN A 464 -11.68 -2.51 -29.13
N SER A 465 -12.74 -2.61 -28.38
CA SER A 465 -13.87 -3.48 -28.68
C SER A 465 -15.22 -2.80 -28.44
N PHE A 466 -16.27 -3.32 -29.09
CA PHE A 466 -17.64 -2.85 -28.91
C PHE A 466 -18.39 -3.81 -27.98
N ASP A 467 -18.86 -3.33 -26.85
CA ASP A 467 -19.66 -4.10 -25.89
C ASP A 467 -21.11 -3.60 -25.87
N LYS A 468 -21.97 -4.27 -26.64
CA LYS A 468 -23.44 -4.09 -26.70
C LYS A 468 -23.95 -2.67 -26.90
N MET A 469 -23.43 -1.67 -26.20
CA MET A 469 -23.93 -0.29 -26.20
C MET A 469 -22.86 0.80 -26.22
N TYR A 470 -21.58 0.45 -26.11
CA TYR A 470 -20.48 1.41 -26.07
C TYR A 470 -19.18 0.78 -26.56
N TYR A 471 -18.25 1.62 -26.95
CA TYR A 471 -16.89 1.21 -27.26
C TYR A 471 -16.03 1.28 -26.00
N LYS A 472 -15.13 0.31 -25.82
CA LYS A 472 -14.21 0.27 -24.70
C LYS A 472 -12.77 0.05 -25.14
N LEU A 473 -11.85 0.61 -24.38
CA LEU A 473 -10.42 0.37 -24.48
C LEU A 473 -10.00 -0.50 -23.31
N SER A 474 -9.51 -1.68 -23.61
CA SER A 474 -8.94 -2.62 -22.62
C SER A 474 -7.43 -2.72 -22.75
N GLY A 475 -6.77 -3.19 -21.69
CA GLY A 475 -5.33 -3.36 -21.68
C GLY A 475 -4.90 -4.64 -20.98
N THR A 476 -3.89 -5.31 -21.54
CA THR A 476 -3.31 -6.53 -20.97
C THR A 476 -1.80 -6.45 -20.99
N ARG A 477 -1.17 -6.64 -19.84
CA ARG A 477 0.29 -6.67 -19.72
C ARG A 477 0.76 -7.51 -18.53
N PHE A 478 2.00 -7.99 -18.58
CA PHE A 478 2.61 -8.70 -17.46
C PHE A 478 3.41 -7.72 -16.61
N LEU A 479 3.11 -7.67 -15.31
CA LEU A 479 3.76 -6.79 -14.35
C LEU A 479 4.42 -7.58 -13.23
N ARG A 480 5.44 -6.98 -12.64
CA ARG A 480 6.20 -7.52 -11.51
C ARG A 480 6.03 -6.63 -10.28
N LYS A 481 5.84 -7.25 -9.12
CA LYS A 481 5.54 -6.60 -7.84
C LYS A 481 6.74 -5.95 -7.14
N GLU A 482 7.97 -6.30 -7.53
CA GLU A 482 9.16 -5.98 -6.76
C GLU A 482 9.50 -4.48 -6.69
N TYR A 483 8.84 -3.65 -7.51
CA TYR A 483 8.95 -2.19 -7.34
C TYR A 483 8.44 -1.75 -5.97
N SER A 484 7.37 -2.36 -5.44
CA SER A 484 6.82 -2.04 -4.12
C SER A 484 7.79 -2.33 -2.96
N TYR A 485 8.85 -3.10 -3.21
CA TYR A 485 9.89 -3.34 -2.22
C TYR A 485 10.84 -2.15 -2.04
N ILE A 486 10.90 -1.21 -3.00
CA ILE A 486 11.73 0.00 -2.87
C ILE A 486 11.23 0.88 -1.71
N PRO A 487 9.95 1.28 -1.67
CA PRO A 487 9.40 1.99 -0.51
C PRO A 487 9.52 1.19 0.81
N LEU A 488 9.36 -0.14 0.77
CA LEU A 488 9.54 -0.99 1.96
C LEU A 488 10.97 -0.88 2.52
N HIS A 489 11.99 -0.99 1.65
CA HIS A 489 13.40 -0.88 2.07
C HIS A 489 13.73 0.50 2.63
N PHE A 490 13.19 1.56 2.05
CA PHE A 490 13.42 2.92 2.55
C PHE A 490 12.71 3.17 3.88
N MET A 491 11.51 2.62 4.06
CA MET A 491 10.82 2.70 5.34
C MET A 491 11.58 1.97 6.44
N GLU A 492 12.11 0.79 6.13
CA GLU A 492 12.94 0.01 7.04
C GLU A 492 14.23 0.77 7.39
N GLU A 493 14.86 1.45 6.43
CA GLU A 493 16.07 2.25 6.68
C GLU A 493 15.79 3.43 7.62
N PHE A 494 14.70 4.17 7.42
CA PHE A 494 14.28 5.21 8.37
C PHE A 494 13.97 4.65 9.76
N PHE A 495 13.38 3.46 9.81
CA PHE A 495 13.07 2.79 11.05
C PHE A 495 14.33 2.29 11.76
N ASN A 496 15.27 1.73 11.01
CA ASN A 496 16.58 1.32 11.54
C ASN A 496 17.37 2.50 12.14
N ASP A 497 17.38 3.65 11.46
CA ASP A 497 18.04 4.86 11.96
C ASP A 497 17.54 5.26 13.35
N ILE A 498 16.23 5.11 13.61
CA ILE A 498 15.63 5.49 14.89
C ILE A 498 15.80 4.40 15.97
N LEU A 499 15.82 3.14 15.56
CA LEU A 499 16.04 2.01 16.46
C LEU A 499 17.47 1.93 16.97
N GLY A 500 18.45 2.27 16.13
CA GLY A 500 19.87 2.19 16.47
C GLY A 500 20.25 0.81 17.02
N ASN A 501 20.77 0.77 18.23
CA ASN A 501 21.20 -0.48 18.88
C ASN A 501 20.05 -1.47 19.18
N SER A 502 18.79 -1.01 19.18
CA SER A 502 17.61 -1.85 19.39
C SER A 502 17.15 -2.57 18.13
N TYR A 503 17.72 -2.28 16.95
CA TYR A 503 17.30 -2.85 15.67
C TYR A 503 17.25 -4.38 15.68
N ALA A 504 18.34 -5.02 16.05
CA ALA A 504 18.45 -6.50 16.08
C ALA A 504 17.45 -7.15 17.07
N ASN A 505 16.90 -6.35 17.94
CA ASN A 505 15.92 -6.75 18.90
C ASN A 505 14.49 -6.66 18.33
N VAL A 506 14.19 -5.70 17.51
CA VAL A 506 12.87 -5.45 16.94
C VAL A 506 12.71 -6.23 15.61
N ILE A 507 13.74 -6.24 14.78
CA ILE A 507 13.75 -6.89 13.47
C ILE A 507 14.41 -8.26 13.58
N SER A 508 13.61 -9.32 13.53
CA SER A 508 14.07 -10.71 13.62
C SER A 508 14.47 -11.31 12.28
N LYS A 509 13.99 -10.73 11.16
CA LYS A 509 14.30 -11.15 9.78
C LYS A 509 14.72 -9.93 8.96
N ASN A 510 15.77 -10.07 8.18
CA ASN A 510 16.27 -8.98 7.35
C ASN A 510 15.31 -8.67 6.20
N VAL A 511 14.77 -7.45 6.17
CA VAL A 511 13.77 -7.01 5.18
C VAL A 511 14.34 -7.11 3.75
N VAL A 512 15.58 -6.67 3.55
CA VAL A 512 16.22 -6.69 2.21
C VAL A 512 16.47 -8.11 1.71
N THR A 513 16.75 -9.04 2.62
CA THR A 513 16.98 -10.45 2.27
C THR A 513 15.67 -11.18 1.99
N ASP A 514 14.62 -10.94 2.78
CA ASP A 514 13.32 -11.60 2.63
C ASP A 514 12.52 -11.04 1.44
N TYR A 515 12.75 -9.77 1.10
CA TYR A 515 12.13 -9.07 -0.04
C TYR A 515 13.19 -8.47 -0.97
N PRO A 516 13.98 -9.32 -1.66
CA PRO A 516 15.09 -8.84 -2.48
C PRO A 516 14.58 -8.11 -3.72
N ILE A 517 15.25 -7.02 -4.06
CA ILE A 517 15.08 -6.36 -5.35
C ILE A 517 16.03 -7.04 -6.34
N SER A 518 15.51 -8.06 -7.01
CA SER A 518 16.26 -8.77 -8.04
C SER A 518 15.67 -8.45 -9.41
N ASP A 519 16.51 -7.94 -10.27
CA ASP A 519 16.23 -7.78 -11.70
C ASP A 519 17.41 -8.39 -12.45
N PRO A 520 17.32 -9.70 -12.79
CA PRO A 520 18.47 -10.41 -13.33
C PRO A 520 18.91 -9.92 -14.72
N GLN A 521 18.01 -9.33 -15.51
CA GLN A 521 18.29 -8.98 -16.90
C GLN A 521 18.78 -7.56 -17.10
N ASP A 522 18.12 -6.55 -16.50
CA ASP A 522 18.33 -5.16 -16.87
C ASP A 522 18.82 -4.25 -15.73
N LYS A 523 18.80 -4.73 -14.48
CA LYS A 523 19.12 -3.94 -13.26
C LYS A 523 18.28 -2.65 -13.12
N ILE A 524 17.09 -2.62 -13.72
CA ILE A 524 16.20 -1.44 -13.75
C ILE A 524 15.75 -1.04 -12.36
N LEU A 525 15.30 -2.02 -11.55
CA LEU A 525 14.87 -1.76 -10.17
C LEU A 525 16.02 -1.28 -9.28
N ILE A 526 17.24 -1.79 -9.50
CA ILE A 526 18.42 -1.35 -8.76
C ILE A 526 18.70 0.12 -9.09
N LYS A 527 18.73 0.49 -10.37
CA LYS A 527 18.91 1.88 -10.82
C LYS A 527 17.77 2.79 -10.30
N ALA A 528 16.52 2.30 -10.34
CA ALA A 528 15.37 3.02 -9.81
C ALA A 528 15.53 3.28 -8.30
N LYS A 529 15.94 2.26 -7.54
CA LYS A 529 16.21 2.40 -6.10
C LYS A 529 17.33 3.42 -5.84
N GLU A 530 18.43 3.38 -6.61
CA GLU A 530 19.53 4.33 -6.47
C GLU A 530 19.07 5.78 -6.76
N ARG A 531 18.27 5.97 -7.81
CA ARG A 531 17.70 7.29 -8.14
C ARG A 531 16.78 7.81 -7.03
N LEU A 532 15.82 6.96 -6.60
CA LEU A 532 14.89 7.31 -5.54
C LEU A 532 15.59 7.53 -4.19
N ARG A 533 16.68 6.78 -3.92
CA ARG A 533 17.45 6.95 -2.70
C ARG A 533 18.04 8.36 -2.58
N LYS A 534 18.60 8.91 -3.67
CA LYS A 534 19.13 10.29 -3.70
C LYS A 534 18.03 11.31 -3.36
N TYR A 535 16.81 11.08 -3.84
CA TYR A 535 15.66 11.94 -3.58
C TYR A 535 15.14 11.80 -2.13
N VAL A 536 15.05 10.57 -1.63
CA VAL A 536 14.45 10.26 -0.32
C VAL A 536 15.35 10.70 0.83
N PHE A 537 16.66 10.39 0.73
CA PHE A 537 17.66 10.63 1.76
C PHE A 537 18.56 11.83 1.43
N ARG A 538 17.92 12.89 0.93
CA ARG A 538 18.62 14.12 0.56
C ARG A 538 19.46 14.66 1.71
N ASP A 539 20.76 14.85 1.47
CA ASP A 539 21.64 15.57 2.37
C ASP A 539 21.41 17.09 2.22
N LYS A 540 20.72 17.69 3.19
CA LYS A 540 20.39 19.13 3.22
C LYS A 540 21.64 20.03 3.33
N SER A 541 22.84 19.45 3.53
CA SER A 541 24.10 20.19 3.66
C SER A 541 24.80 20.48 2.33
N LYS A 542 24.35 19.88 1.21
CA LYS A 542 24.94 20.10 -0.13
C LYS A 542 24.38 21.33 -0.83
N GLU A 543 25.28 22.11 -1.44
CA GLU A 543 24.95 23.33 -2.17
C GLU A 543 24.05 23.09 -3.40
N GLU A 544 23.29 24.11 -3.79
CA GLU A 544 22.21 24.11 -4.80
C GLU A 544 22.54 23.60 -6.22
N LYS A 545 23.78 23.23 -6.52
CA LYS A 545 24.20 22.83 -7.89
C LYS A 545 23.80 21.41 -8.31
N ASP A 546 23.46 20.53 -7.36
CA ASP A 546 23.06 19.14 -7.63
C ASP A 546 21.53 18.94 -7.54
N ILE A 547 20.76 20.02 -7.67
CA ILE A 547 19.34 20.10 -7.30
C ILE A 547 18.41 19.26 -8.21
N GLU A 548 18.77 18.96 -9.45
CA GLU A 548 17.85 18.23 -10.34
C GLU A 548 17.70 16.75 -9.96
N GLU A 549 18.75 16.08 -9.50
CA GLU A 549 18.69 14.67 -9.07
C GLU A 549 17.92 14.47 -7.74
N GLU A 550 17.67 15.53 -6.99
CA GLU A 550 17.03 15.49 -5.69
C GLU A 550 15.55 15.87 -5.73
N LYS A 551 14.99 16.11 -6.93
CA LYS A 551 13.57 16.39 -7.12
C LYS A 551 12.76 15.12 -7.28
N GLU A 552 11.45 15.26 -7.11
CA GLU A 552 10.49 14.22 -7.43
C GLU A 552 10.72 13.67 -8.85
N TRP A 553 10.69 12.36 -8.97
CA TRP A 553 10.92 11.70 -10.24
C TRP A 553 9.66 11.66 -11.08
N ARG A 554 9.41 12.72 -11.84
CA ARG A 554 8.23 12.86 -12.70
C ARG A 554 8.53 12.43 -14.13
N PHE A 555 7.52 11.89 -14.80
CA PHE A 555 7.57 11.64 -16.23
C PHE A 555 7.59 12.95 -16.99
N ILE A 556 8.41 13.03 -18.03
CA ILE A 556 8.43 14.11 -19.00
C ILE A 556 8.25 13.55 -20.40
N SER A 557 7.50 14.27 -21.25
CA SER A 557 7.17 13.86 -22.61
C SER A 557 8.41 13.76 -23.50
N ASP A 558 8.30 12.99 -24.59
CA ASP A 558 9.38 12.89 -25.57
C ASP A 558 9.75 14.25 -26.18
N ARG A 559 8.76 15.13 -26.36
CA ARG A 559 8.98 16.50 -26.80
C ARG A 559 9.81 17.32 -25.81
N GLU A 560 9.55 17.18 -24.53
CA GLU A 560 10.33 17.87 -23.49
C GLU A 560 11.75 17.30 -23.38
N ILE A 561 11.91 15.98 -23.57
CA ILE A 561 13.23 15.35 -23.64
C ILE A 561 14.01 15.89 -24.84
N GLU A 562 13.38 15.97 -26.01
CA GLU A 562 13.98 16.52 -27.22
C GLU A 562 14.41 17.98 -27.02
N ASN A 563 13.56 18.78 -26.42
CA ASN A 563 13.90 20.18 -26.10
C ASN A 563 15.12 20.28 -25.15
N LYS A 564 15.15 19.48 -24.09
CA LYS A 564 16.30 19.42 -23.17
C LYS A 564 17.58 18.93 -23.88
N TYR A 565 17.46 17.91 -24.72
CA TYR A 565 18.59 17.42 -25.52
C TYR A 565 19.15 18.51 -26.42
N ASN A 566 18.28 19.23 -27.17
CA ASN A 566 18.69 20.31 -28.07
C ASN A 566 19.36 21.47 -27.29
N GLN A 567 18.83 21.84 -26.14
CA GLN A 567 19.44 22.87 -25.28
C GLN A 567 20.86 22.46 -24.86
N ILE A 568 21.05 21.27 -24.30
CA ILE A 568 22.36 20.79 -23.84
C ILE A 568 23.33 20.64 -25.01
N ARG A 569 22.84 20.17 -26.17
CA ARG A 569 23.62 20.07 -27.41
C ARG A 569 24.16 21.43 -27.84
N ASP A 570 23.34 22.47 -27.81
CA ASP A 570 23.75 23.82 -28.18
C ASP A 570 24.83 24.36 -27.21
N GLU A 571 24.68 24.10 -25.90
CA GLU A 571 25.69 24.42 -24.89
C GLU A 571 27.00 23.69 -25.14
N VAL A 572 26.98 22.38 -25.39
CA VAL A 572 28.17 21.57 -25.72
C VAL A 572 28.85 22.07 -26.96
N LEU A 573 28.08 22.36 -28.01
CA LEU A 573 28.65 22.87 -29.28
C LEU A 573 29.27 24.24 -29.09
N MET A 574 28.63 25.13 -28.33
CA MET A 574 29.17 26.47 -28.03
C MET A 574 30.48 26.38 -27.23
N GLU A 575 30.53 25.55 -26.20
CA GLU A 575 31.74 25.35 -25.40
C GLU A 575 32.89 24.72 -26.21
N ARG A 576 32.59 23.71 -27.05
CA ARG A 576 33.58 23.10 -27.96
C ARG A 576 34.14 24.16 -28.93
N THR A 577 33.28 25.02 -29.48
CA THR A 577 33.66 26.11 -30.36
C THR A 577 34.55 27.11 -29.61
N GLN A 578 34.18 27.51 -28.40
CA GLN A 578 35.03 28.44 -27.59
C GLN A 578 36.37 27.83 -27.22
N ARG A 579 36.42 26.52 -26.87
CA ARG A 579 37.71 25.82 -26.63
C ARG A 579 38.60 25.81 -27.88
N ALA A 580 38.00 25.48 -29.03
CA ALA A 580 38.72 25.51 -30.31
C ALA A 580 39.28 26.91 -30.63
N LEU A 581 38.47 27.98 -30.47
CA LEU A 581 38.90 29.36 -30.67
C LEU A 581 40.03 29.76 -29.70
N LYS A 582 39.95 29.36 -28.43
CA LYS A 582 41.03 29.60 -27.45
C LYS A 582 42.33 28.85 -27.80
N GLU A 583 42.25 27.63 -28.29
CA GLU A 583 43.42 26.87 -28.75
C GLU A 583 44.02 27.46 -30.02
N MET A 584 43.19 27.97 -30.92
CA MET A 584 43.63 28.64 -32.13
C MET A 584 44.35 29.96 -31.80
N SER A 585 43.78 30.78 -30.92
CA SER A 585 44.41 32.01 -30.46
C SER A 585 45.77 31.75 -29.74
N LYS A 586 45.90 30.60 -29.05
CA LYS A 586 47.20 30.17 -28.49
C LYS A 586 48.19 29.71 -29.55
N LYS A 587 47.75 29.09 -30.65
CA LYS A 587 48.56 28.66 -31.78
C LYS A 587 49.00 29.86 -32.66
N GLU A 588 48.09 30.84 -32.86
CA GLU A 588 48.43 32.10 -33.55
C GLU A 588 49.54 32.90 -32.83
N LYS A 589 49.51 32.91 -31.49
CA LYS A 589 50.57 33.51 -30.68
C LYS A 589 51.89 32.74 -30.78
N LYS A 590 51.92 31.51 -31.33
CA LYS A 590 53.11 30.67 -31.52
C LYS A 590 53.57 30.56 -33.00
N GLY A 591 52.96 31.31 -33.91
CA GLY A 591 53.34 31.43 -35.32
C GLY A 591 52.79 30.32 -36.23
N GLY A 592 51.79 30.62 -37.03
CA GLY A 592 51.29 29.75 -38.07
C GLY A 592 49.92 30.12 -38.64
N LYS A 593 49.88 30.95 -39.67
CA LYS A 593 48.66 31.55 -40.25
C LYS A 593 47.96 30.74 -41.34
N GLN A 594 48.22 29.48 -41.58
CA GLN A 594 47.86 28.89 -42.87
C GLN A 594 47.00 27.62 -42.92
N GLN A 595 46.29 27.25 -41.88
CA GLN A 595 45.38 26.04 -41.96
C GLN A 595 44.00 26.22 -41.33
N MET A 596 43.40 27.40 -41.49
CA MET A 596 42.28 27.80 -40.63
C MET A 596 40.87 27.82 -41.28
N GLU A 597 40.74 27.77 -42.59
CA GLU A 597 39.43 28.01 -43.22
C GLU A 597 38.55 26.78 -43.47
N GLU A 598 39.05 25.57 -43.37
CA GLU A 598 38.27 24.38 -43.74
C GLU A 598 37.49 23.68 -42.60
N ARG A 599 37.58 24.12 -41.35
CA ARG A 599 37.01 23.39 -40.20
C ARG A 599 35.77 23.98 -39.55
N LEU A 600 35.21 25.08 -40.03
CA LEU A 600 34.18 25.86 -39.33
C LEU A 600 32.79 25.82 -39.95
N VAL A 601 32.44 24.89 -40.80
CA VAL A 601 31.08 24.76 -41.32
C VAL A 601 30.50 23.40 -40.95
N VAL A 602 29.94 23.31 -39.76
CA VAL A 602 28.89 22.30 -39.47
C VAL A 602 27.58 23.06 -39.34
N ARG A 603 26.91 23.27 -40.46
CA ARG A 603 25.48 23.63 -40.50
C ARG A 603 24.62 22.38 -40.55
N ASP A 604 23.95 22.24 -39.50
CA ASP A 604 22.56 21.82 -39.29
C ASP A 604 21.79 21.33 -40.50
N ARG A 605 21.41 20.05 -40.49
CA ARG A 605 20.13 19.48 -40.89
C ARG A 605 20.12 18.00 -40.58
N PHE A 606 19.29 17.60 -39.64
CA PHE A 606 18.89 16.21 -39.42
C PHE A 606 18.08 15.74 -40.64
N ASP A 607 18.71 15.01 -41.52
CA ASP A 607 18.02 14.16 -42.49
C ASP A 607 18.34 12.70 -42.12
N LYS A 608 17.33 11.96 -41.71
CA LYS A 608 17.45 10.61 -41.10
C LYS A 608 18.09 9.55 -42.03
N ASN A 609 18.43 9.90 -43.26
CA ASN A 609 18.91 8.98 -44.31
C ASN A 609 20.32 9.31 -44.87
N ILE A 610 21.10 10.17 -44.22
CA ILE A 610 22.42 10.50 -44.70
C ILE A 610 23.48 9.60 -44.10
N TYR A 611 24.17 8.82 -44.96
CA TYR A 611 25.37 8.06 -44.59
C TYR A 611 26.53 9.03 -44.29
N PHE A 612 26.94 9.09 -43.02
CA PHE A 612 28.07 9.90 -42.59
C PHE A 612 29.40 9.11 -42.70
N PRO A 613 30.50 9.74 -43.12
CA PRO A 613 31.80 9.12 -43.07
C PRO A 613 32.22 8.72 -41.65
N PRO A 614 33.03 7.68 -41.46
CA PRO A 614 33.40 7.15 -40.13
C PRO A 614 33.90 8.21 -39.12
N GLU A 615 34.64 9.22 -39.57
CA GLU A 615 35.09 10.32 -38.69
C GLU A 615 33.97 11.23 -38.20
N LYS A 616 32.97 11.52 -39.02
CA LYS A 616 31.75 12.27 -38.59
C LYS A 616 30.93 11.46 -37.62
N GLN A 617 30.79 10.17 -37.82
CA GLN A 617 30.05 9.28 -36.90
C GLN A 617 30.76 9.21 -35.53
N THR A 618 32.07 9.18 -35.49
CA THR A 618 32.86 9.18 -34.24
C THR A 618 32.64 10.49 -33.47
N ARG A 619 32.71 11.63 -34.17
CA ARG A 619 32.52 12.95 -33.55
C ARG A 619 31.08 13.16 -33.03
N GLU A 620 30.08 12.71 -33.76
CA GLU A 620 28.67 12.73 -33.28
C GLU A 620 28.46 11.82 -32.06
N ARG A 621 29.08 10.64 -32.06
CA ARG A 621 29.07 9.74 -30.90
C ARG A 621 29.70 10.39 -29.67
N GLU A 622 30.81 11.10 -29.83
CA GLU A 622 31.43 11.83 -28.73
C GLU A 622 30.57 12.98 -28.21
N ILE A 623 29.96 13.75 -29.12
CA ILE A 623 29.02 14.83 -28.73
C ILE A 623 27.81 14.25 -27.99
N ASN A 624 27.24 13.20 -28.52
CA ASN A 624 26.08 12.53 -27.87
C ASN A 624 26.50 11.97 -26.49
N ALA A 625 27.63 11.31 -26.39
CA ALA A 625 28.13 10.81 -25.10
C ALA A 625 28.34 11.96 -24.09
N GLU A 626 28.88 13.11 -24.55
CA GLU A 626 29.02 14.29 -23.70
C GLU A 626 27.67 14.88 -23.29
N ILE A 627 26.68 14.96 -24.18
CA ILE A 627 25.30 15.42 -23.87
C ILE A 627 24.67 14.51 -22.81
N TYR A 628 24.71 13.20 -23.03
CA TYR A 628 24.14 12.24 -22.08
C TYR A 628 24.87 12.21 -20.73
N SER A 629 26.17 12.50 -20.70
CA SER A 629 26.93 12.56 -19.45
C SER A 629 26.66 13.82 -18.61
N ARG A 630 26.16 14.90 -19.25
CA ARG A 630 25.87 16.17 -18.56
C ARG A 630 24.55 16.20 -17.82
N ASN A 631 23.61 15.29 -18.15
CA ASN A 631 22.31 15.30 -17.53
C ASN A 631 21.77 13.87 -17.35
N SER A 632 21.55 13.49 -16.10
CA SER A 632 21.01 12.19 -15.71
C SER A 632 19.57 11.97 -16.18
N VAL A 633 18.83 13.03 -16.52
CA VAL A 633 17.41 13.00 -16.93
C VAL A 633 17.16 12.00 -18.06
N PHE A 634 18.05 11.87 -19.03
CA PHE A 634 17.86 10.94 -20.15
C PHE A 634 17.81 9.47 -19.71
N GLU A 635 18.78 9.06 -18.87
CA GLU A 635 18.77 7.69 -18.31
C GLU A 635 17.63 7.50 -17.32
N GLU A 636 17.34 8.49 -16.50
CA GLU A 636 16.22 8.44 -15.55
C GLU A 636 14.88 8.25 -16.25
N GLN A 637 14.62 9.02 -17.30
CA GLN A 637 13.40 8.92 -18.08
C GLN A 637 13.30 7.60 -18.84
N LYS A 638 14.42 7.06 -19.33
CA LYS A 638 14.45 5.72 -19.92
C LYS A 638 14.05 4.65 -18.89
N ILE A 639 14.59 4.73 -17.68
CA ILE A 639 14.23 3.82 -16.59
C ILE A 639 12.76 3.95 -16.23
N LEU A 640 12.25 5.18 -16.08
CA LEU A 640 10.86 5.43 -15.70
C LEU A 640 9.86 4.87 -16.74
N ARG A 641 10.18 4.99 -18.04
CA ARG A 641 9.38 4.40 -19.13
C ARG A 641 9.31 2.87 -19.03
N ILE A 642 10.44 2.23 -18.69
CA ILE A 642 10.48 0.78 -18.48
C ILE A 642 9.68 0.41 -17.23
N LEU A 643 9.81 1.19 -16.15
CA LEU A 643 9.04 0.96 -14.92
C LEU A 643 7.54 1.01 -15.19
N ARG A 644 7.04 2.03 -15.91
CA ARG A 644 5.63 2.18 -16.24
C ARG A 644 5.06 0.97 -16.96
N ASN A 645 5.80 0.38 -17.89
CA ASN A 645 5.30 -0.74 -18.68
C ASN A 645 5.45 -2.11 -18.00
N LYS A 646 6.45 -2.28 -17.09
CA LYS A 646 6.80 -3.61 -16.54
C LYS A 646 6.53 -3.76 -15.03
N TYR A 647 6.34 -2.68 -14.30
CA TYR A 647 6.29 -2.70 -12.84
C TYR A 647 5.19 -1.84 -12.22
N LEU A 648 4.80 -0.73 -12.88
CA LEU A 648 3.80 0.18 -12.32
C LEU A 648 2.42 -0.16 -12.89
N HIS A 649 1.44 -0.28 -12.01
CA HIS A 649 0.09 -0.70 -12.34
C HIS A 649 -0.77 0.47 -12.86
N TRP A 650 -1.88 0.11 -13.54
CA TRP A 650 -2.94 1.03 -13.90
C TRP A 650 -4.13 0.79 -12.97
N SER A 651 -4.37 1.70 -12.02
CA SER A 651 -5.27 1.42 -10.91
C SER A 651 -6.75 1.63 -11.22
N ALA A 652 -7.11 2.47 -12.19
CA ALA A 652 -8.49 2.79 -12.49
C ALA A 652 -9.11 1.85 -13.51
N ASN A 653 -10.35 1.43 -13.24
CA ASN A 653 -11.17 0.63 -14.13
C ASN A 653 -12.63 1.14 -14.08
N ARG A 654 -13.24 1.45 -15.23
CA ARG A 654 -14.60 2.00 -15.28
C ARG A 654 -15.68 0.96 -15.01
N ASP A 655 -15.40 -0.31 -15.25
CA ASP A 655 -16.33 -1.42 -14.99
C ASP A 655 -16.44 -1.76 -13.48
N TRP A 656 -15.53 -1.27 -12.64
CA TRP A 656 -15.49 -1.66 -11.24
C TRP A 656 -15.98 -0.55 -10.31
N PHE A 657 -16.91 -0.92 -9.43
CA PHE A 657 -17.43 -0.01 -8.43
C PHE A 657 -16.32 0.55 -7.53
N GLY A 658 -16.24 1.87 -7.43
CA GLY A 658 -15.25 2.56 -6.61
C GLY A 658 -13.85 2.66 -7.23
N MET A 659 -13.66 2.11 -8.43
CA MET A 659 -12.37 2.13 -9.15
C MET A 659 -12.33 3.14 -10.31
N GLN A 660 -13.39 3.93 -10.47
CA GLN A 660 -13.50 4.91 -11.54
C GLN A 660 -12.38 5.96 -11.44
N PRO A 661 -11.87 6.42 -12.59
CA PRO A 661 -10.90 7.51 -12.61
C PRO A 661 -11.55 8.83 -12.16
N ALA A 662 -10.81 9.62 -11.39
CA ALA A 662 -11.19 10.97 -11.05
C ALA A 662 -11.32 11.86 -12.29
N PRO A 663 -12.12 12.95 -12.24
CA PRO A 663 -12.19 13.92 -13.32
C PRO A 663 -10.80 14.46 -13.69
N GLY A 664 -10.45 14.40 -14.98
CA GLY A 664 -9.13 14.76 -15.46
C GLY A 664 -7.99 13.84 -14.98
N ARG A 665 -8.33 12.66 -14.46
CA ARG A 665 -7.39 11.63 -13.94
C ARG A 665 -6.38 12.20 -12.92
N LYS A 666 -6.88 13.04 -12.04
CA LYS A 666 -6.13 13.57 -10.89
C LYS A 666 -6.96 13.36 -9.64
N ARG A 667 -6.46 12.53 -8.72
CA ARG A 667 -7.11 12.34 -7.43
C ARG A 667 -7.10 13.64 -6.61
N LYS A 668 -8.06 13.79 -5.70
CA LYS A 668 -8.07 14.89 -4.74
C LYS A 668 -6.95 14.71 -3.71
N GLU A 669 -6.47 15.84 -3.19
CA GLU A 669 -5.42 15.88 -2.15
C GLU A 669 -5.91 16.84 -1.02
N TYR A 670 -5.69 16.43 0.23
CA TYR A 670 -6.12 17.15 1.44
C TYR A 670 -5.00 17.34 2.45
#